data_7332f8a0f4811cb64b14cac087094afb
#
_entry.id   7332f8a0f4811cb64b14cac087094afb
#
_cell.length_a   1.000
_cell.length_b   1.000
_cell.length_c   1.000
_cell.angle_alpha   90.00
_cell.angle_beta   90.00
_cell.angle_gamma   90.00
#
_symmetry.space_group_name_H-M   'P 1'
#
loop_
_entity.id
_entity.type
_entity.pdbx_description
1 polymer ?
#
loop_
_entity_poly.entity_id
_entity_poly.type
_entity_poly.pdbx_seq_one_letter_code
_entity_poly.pdbx_strand_id
1 'polypeptide(L)'
;SSDGKITVNGREIKKILVDGEEFFSDDPKVASKNLPAKMVNKVQVLDRRTDISLMTGFDDGEEETVINLSVKPGMKEGLFGNAFAGYGSKDRYEGNAMVNYMKNKDQFTFLGGLNNTNNAGFSDLASSMFGSMGGRGGRGMFGGNNSGISTSNNAGFNFVKTFSDKLKLGGNIRYGSTDNTVTSKVHTQNLLSTGNTIEDENNLSNNYSQNFNMNLRMEWNPDTLTRIIFQPEGSIYNNRRSETGDFVTTGTINDTVNYGDSRYQSEGDGKNMSARLDVSRTLGKPGRVISFQLRGGMSDTQNSGNNLSNTYYLGAKKDDLIDQKFTNESKSNNFRGYISYVEPLGGQNFLQLAYSYRQNNSESNRDTRSKDADGAYTVLDSLYSKRLENEFVNQSIELNFRADRGIFDYMLGISAQPSSSRSKTFIGEKNIHDLTQNVWNFAPMAQFNYRWSRQKNLRIRYNGNTDQPSVTQLSPVVDVSDPLNVTYGNPDLKPSFEHRVNIRFMNFNPEKNQALNFFGDFRYLTNDIVSSTFTDKSTGRKETTYENVAGNWNTNGRLMLNLPLKNIKFSIFSMTFAGYSHTNGFSNGEANLSKVTNLGETLGLNYRSDAIDFGVRGNISYNGVRNSLEGQQNQNYYNYGGSANTTIYLPYDFSIESDINYSSNTGYADGYQQNEWLWNASVQKQIFKQKNGTLRFKIYDILQQRSNISRSVTANYIRDTQTNTLTSYFMFHFVYRFNIFKGGATREDMMRGPGGGRGGGFHPGADF
;
A
#
# COMPACT_ATOMS: atom_id res chain seq x y z
N SER A 1 11.36 -0.72 4.47
CA SER A 1 11.44 0.40 3.52
C SER A 1 11.36 1.73 4.25
N SER A 2 11.74 2.82 3.61
CA SER A 2 11.69 4.17 4.17
C SER A 2 10.28 4.63 4.53
N ASP A 3 9.27 4.06 3.91
CA ASP A 3 7.84 4.26 4.16
C ASP A 3 7.28 3.41 5.32
N GLY A 4 8.15 2.75 6.08
CA GLY A 4 7.79 1.89 7.21
C GLY A 4 7.17 0.55 6.82
N LYS A 5 7.06 0.21 5.54
CA LYS A 5 6.58 -1.09 5.08
C LYS A 5 7.54 -2.20 5.45
N ILE A 6 7.01 -3.28 5.99
CA ILE A 6 7.79 -4.47 6.27
C ILE A 6 7.87 -5.28 5.00
N THR A 7 9.08 -5.49 4.51
CA THR A 7 9.31 -6.32 3.33
C THR A 7 10.23 -7.49 3.69
N VAL A 8 9.90 -8.66 3.21
CA VAL A 8 10.78 -9.83 3.26
C VAL A 8 10.96 -10.32 1.85
N ASN A 9 12.21 -10.48 1.44
CA ASN A 9 12.56 -10.91 0.09
C ASN A 9 11.91 -10.03 -1.01
N GLY A 10 11.77 -8.70 -0.75
CA GLY A 10 11.17 -7.76 -1.69
C GLY A 10 9.65 -7.76 -1.77
N ARG A 11 8.97 -8.63 -1.03
CA ARG A 11 7.50 -8.62 -0.89
C ARG A 11 7.08 -7.90 0.37
N GLU A 12 6.03 -7.11 0.25
CA GLU A 12 5.39 -6.50 1.41
C GLU A 12 4.71 -7.57 2.26
N ILE A 13 4.98 -7.54 3.55
CA ILE A 13 4.31 -8.42 4.52
C ILE A 13 2.96 -7.82 4.82
N LYS A 14 1.90 -8.56 4.51
CA LYS A 14 0.54 -8.12 4.76
C LYS A 14 0.03 -8.49 6.15
N LYS A 15 0.59 -9.55 6.75
CA LYS A 15 0.15 -10.04 8.07
C LYS A 15 1.30 -10.55 8.91
N ILE A 16 1.20 -10.36 10.22
CA ILE A 16 2.06 -11.04 11.21
C ILE A 16 1.18 -11.95 12.07
N LEU A 17 1.66 -13.17 12.23
CA LEU A 17 1.06 -14.18 13.07
C LEU A 17 1.88 -14.32 14.35
N VAL A 18 1.22 -14.61 15.47
CA VAL A 18 1.84 -14.98 16.74
C VAL A 18 1.36 -16.38 17.11
N ASP A 19 2.27 -17.37 17.12
CA ASP A 19 1.95 -18.79 17.25
C ASP A 19 0.88 -19.27 16.23
N GLY A 20 0.92 -18.72 14.98
CA GLY A 20 -0.02 -19.04 13.91
C GLY A 20 -1.32 -18.23 13.91
N GLU A 21 -1.56 -17.40 14.93
CA GLU A 21 -2.75 -16.56 15.06
C GLU A 21 -2.53 -15.16 14.52
N GLU A 22 -3.50 -14.59 13.81
CA GLU A 22 -3.40 -13.24 13.24
C GLU A 22 -3.38 -12.20 14.37
N PHE A 23 -2.36 -11.32 14.32
CA PHE A 23 -2.20 -10.24 15.27
C PHE A 23 -2.33 -8.90 14.54
N PHE A 24 -3.44 -8.17 14.75
CA PHE A 24 -3.80 -6.99 13.97
C PHE A 24 -3.65 -7.26 12.46
N SER A 25 -4.53 -8.09 11.94
CA SER A 25 -4.45 -8.76 10.62
C SER A 25 -4.20 -7.85 9.41
N ASP A 26 -4.45 -6.57 9.54
CA ASP A 26 -4.35 -5.57 8.47
C ASP A 26 -3.22 -4.54 8.69
N ASP A 27 -2.49 -4.62 9.82
CA ASP A 27 -1.31 -3.79 10.06
C ASP A 27 -0.14 -4.60 10.68
N PRO A 28 0.71 -5.21 9.84
CA PRO A 28 1.85 -6.00 10.29
C PRO A 28 2.88 -5.21 11.10
N LYS A 29 2.91 -3.90 10.96
CA LYS A 29 3.83 -3.04 11.70
C LYS A 29 3.49 -3.03 13.19
N VAL A 30 2.21 -3.13 13.55
CA VAL A 30 1.78 -3.19 14.96
C VAL A 30 2.42 -4.38 15.67
N ALA A 31 2.35 -5.58 15.07
CA ALA A 31 2.94 -6.77 15.67
C ALA A 31 4.46 -6.69 15.77
N SER A 32 5.14 -6.31 14.67
CA SER A 32 6.61 -6.30 14.62
C SER A 32 7.26 -5.33 15.59
N LYS A 33 6.57 -4.26 15.93
CA LYS A 33 7.10 -3.17 16.75
C LYS A 33 6.69 -3.27 18.23
N ASN A 34 5.59 -3.93 18.52
CA ASN A 34 5.02 -3.94 19.87
C ASN A 34 5.24 -5.26 20.64
N LEU A 35 5.59 -6.33 19.95
CA LEU A 35 5.87 -7.60 20.63
C LEU A 35 7.30 -7.61 21.19
N PRO A 36 7.50 -7.96 22.48
CA PRO A 36 8.82 -8.05 23.06
C PRO A 36 9.69 -9.09 22.34
N ALA A 37 10.87 -8.70 21.85
CA ALA A 37 11.79 -9.61 21.17
C ALA A 37 12.17 -10.84 22.07
N LYS A 38 12.15 -10.67 23.39
CA LYS A 38 12.41 -11.73 24.35
C LYS A 38 11.39 -12.87 24.32
N MET A 39 10.12 -12.59 23.94
CA MET A 39 9.08 -13.60 23.76
C MET A 39 9.33 -14.48 22.55
N VAL A 40 9.97 -13.95 21.52
CA VAL A 40 10.09 -14.62 20.23
C VAL A 40 11.14 -15.73 20.35
N ASN A 41 10.70 -16.96 20.08
CA ASN A 41 11.56 -18.11 19.95
C ASN A 41 12.08 -18.25 18.52
N LYS A 42 11.18 -18.12 17.54
CA LYS A 42 11.50 -18.31 16.12
C LYS A 42 10.69 -17.34 15.26
N VAL A 43 11.35 -16.80 14.24
CA VAL A 43 10.71 -16.02 13.18
C VAL A 43 10.63 -16.87 11.93
N GLN A 44 9.43 -17.10 11.43
CA GLN A 44 9.19 -17.87 10.21
C GLN A 44 8.58 -16.96 9.16
N VAL A 45 9.11 -17.00 7.96
CA VAL A 45 8.51 -16.35 6.80
C VAL A 45 7.78 -17.40 6.00
N LEU A 46 6.48 -17.22 5.82
CA LEU A 46 5.62 -18.19 5.17
C LEU A 46 4.91 -17.50 4.01
N ASP A 47 4.88 -18.14 2.86
CA ASP A 47 3.91 -17.81 1.81
C ASP A 47 2.62 -18.54 2.15
N ARG A 48 1.69 -17.82 2.76
CA ARG A 48 0.39 -18.35 3.14
C ARG A 48 -0.52 -18.30 1.92
N ARG A 49 -1.02 -19.44 1.54
CA ARG A 49 -2.09 -19.53 0.56
C ARG A 49 -3.38 -19.01 1.15
N THR A 50 -4.30 -18.56 0.31
CA THR A 50 -5.65 -18.22 0.74
C THR A 50 -6.34 -19.40 1.42
N ASP A 51 -7.36 -19.14 2.23
CA ASP A 51 -8.08 -20.20 2.90
C ASP A 51 -8.68 -21.19 1.91
N ILE A 52 -9.24 -20.72 0.79
CA ILE A 52 -9.77 -21.59 -0.26
C ILE A 52 -8.69 -22.42 -0.95
N SER A 53 -7.51 -21.83 -1.19
CA SER A 53 -6.36 -22.53 -1.76
C SER A 53 -5.81 -23.60 -0.82
N LEU A 54 -5.81 -23.34 0.51
CA LEU A 54 -5.47 -24.35 1.52
C LEU A 54 -6.49 -25.49 1.58
N MET A 55 -7.77 -25.16 1.41
CA MET A 55 -8.89 -26.11 1.43
C MET A 55 -8.89 -27.01 0.20
N THR A 56 -8.63 -26.44 -0.99
CA THR A 56 -8.68 -27.17 -2.28
C THR A 56 -7.35 -27.80 -2.64
N GLY A 57 -6.25 -27.29 -2.13
CA GLY A 57 -4.89 -27.65 -2.55
C GLY A 57 -4.47 -27.03 -3.89
N PHE A 58 -5.35 -26.26 -4.55
CA PHE A 58 -5.04 -25.52 -5.77
C PHE A 58 -4.70 -24.07 -5.45
N ASP A 59 -3.71 -23.53 -6.14
CA ASP A 59 -3.27 -22.16 -5.98
C ASP A 59 -4.17 -21.24 -6.80
N ASP A 60 -4.91 -20.33 -6.12
CA ASP A 60 -5.75 -19.32 -6.75
C ASP A 60 -4.98 -18.06 -7.18
N GLY A 61 -3.69 -18.03 -6.90
CA GLY A 61 -2.81 -16.92 -7.25
C GLY A 61 -2.75 -15.79 -6.27
N GLU A 62 -3.53 -15.84 -5.23
CA GLU A 62 -3.58 -14.83 -4.18
C GLU A 62 -2.79 -15.29 -2.93
N GLU A 63 -1.46 -15.48 -3.08
CA GLU A 63 -0.62 -15.78 -1.93
C GLU A 63 -0.26 -14.52 -1.15
N GLU A 64 -0.30 -14.64 0.17
CA GLU A 64 0.16 -13.61 1.08
C GLU A 64 1.48 -14.04 1.73
N THR A 65 2.52 -13.20 1.64
CA THR A 65 3.73 -13.42 2.44
C THR A 65 3.47 -12.92 3.86
N VAL A 66 3.57 -13.82 4.84
CA VAL A 66 3.32 -13.54 6.25
C VAL A 66 4.55 -13.87 7.10
N ILE A 67 4.69 -13.19 8.23
CA ILE A 67 5.67 -13.53 9.26
C ILE A 67 4.93 -14.22 10.40
N ASN A 68 5.36 -15.42 10.79
CA ASN A 68 4.90 -16.09 12.00
C ASN A 68 5.98 -16.00 13.09
N LEU A 69 5.60 -15.44 14.23
CA LEU A 69 6.44 -15.31 15.42
C LEU A 69 6.03 -16.41 16.41
N SER A 70 6.85 -17.44 16.58
CA SER A 70 6.59 -18.44 17.61
C SER A 70 7.05 -17.92 18.98
N VAL A 71 6.21 -18.12 19.99
CA VAL A 71 6.47 -17.67 21.36
C VAL A 71 7.24 -18.73 22.14
N LYS A 72 8.22 -18.31 22.95
CA LYS A 72 9.00 -19.21 23.80
C LYS A 72 8.11 -19.96 24.79
N PRO A 73 8.41 -21.25 25.05
CA PRO A 73 7.80 -21.98 26.16
C PRO A 73 7.94 -21.19 27.47
N GLY A 74 6.90 -21.12 28.30
CA GLY A 74 6.89 -20.34 29.53
C GLY A 74 6.48 -18.85 29.37
N MET A 75 6.43 -18.31 28.16
CA MET A 75 5.97 -16.95 27.88
C MET A 75 4.59 -16.88 27.21
N LYS A 76 3.86 -18.00 27.18
CA LYS A 76 2.51 -18.11 26.60
C LYS A 76 1.39 -17.67 27.55
N GLU A 77 1.71 -17.37 28.82
CA GLU A 77 0.75 -16.88 29.81
C GLU A 77 1.35 -15.66 30.54
N GLY A 78 0.73 -14.50 30.38
CA GLY A 78 1.21 -13.29 31.03
C GLY A 78 0.56 -12.01 30.51
N LEU A 79 0.91 -10.93 31.21
CA LEU A 79 0.57 -9.55 30.89
C LEU A 79 1.85 -8.81 30.52
N PHE A 80 1.87 -8.16 29.37
CA PHE A 80 3.00 -7.33 28.97
C PHE A 80 2.55 -6.11 28.19
N GLY A 81 3.35 -5.10 28.19
CA GLY A 81 3.03 -3.88 27.48
C GLY A 81 4.08 -2.79 27.64
N ASN A 82 3.73 -1.65 27.11
CA ASN A 82 4.53 -0.46 27.21
C ASN A 82 3.62 0.78 27.21
N ALA A 83 4.14 1.85 27.79
CA ALA A 83 3.56 3.18 27.67
C ALA A 83 4.70 4.16 27.45
N PHE A 84 4.48 5.17 26.64
CA PHE A 84 5.43 6.26 26.51
C PHE A 84 4.71 7.59 26.35
N ALA A 85 5.38 8.65 26.81
CA ALA A 85 4.97 10.02 26.58
C ALA A 85 6.20 10.85 26.22
N GLY A 86 6.04 11.75 25.28
CA GLY A 86 7.06 12.69 24.84
C GLY A 86 6.51 14.07 24.59
N TYR A 87 7.30 15.09 24.95
CA TYR A 87 6.99 16.48 24.69
C TYR A 87 8.26 17.22 24.24
N GLY A 88 8.11 18.20 23.37
CA GLY A 88 9.26 18.86 22.78
C GLY A 88 8.99 20.30 22.33
N SER A 89 9.96 20.84 21.61
CA SER A 89 9.86 22.19 21.04
C SER A 89 8.76 22.26 19.98
N LYS A 90 8.26 23.47 19.71
CA LYS A 90 7.19 23.75 18.73
C LYS A 90 5.90 22.99 19.07
N ASP A 91 5.62 22.80 20.36
CA ASP A 91 4.45 22.08 20.88
C ASP A 91 4.30 20.67 20.32
N ARG A 92 5.42 19.99 20.03
CA ARG A 92 5.39 18.60 19.56
C ARG A 92 5.16 17.67 20.74
N TYR A 93 4.22 16.75 20.54
CA TYR A 93 3.89 15.74 21.53
C TYR A 93 3.65 14.39 20.89
N GLU A 94 3.98 13.34 21.64
CA GLU A 94 3.69 11.95 21.30
C GLU A 94 3.29 11.20 22.58
N GLY A 95 2.27 10.38 22.50
CA GLY A 95 1.87 9.47 23.56
C GLY A 95 1.32 8.18 23.02
N ASN A 96 1.67 7.06 23.64
CA ASN A 96 1.17 5.74 23.27
C ASN A 96 1.13 4.82 24.48
N ALA A 97 0.13 3.94 24.52
CA ALA A 97 0.06 2.85 25.47
C ALA A 97 -0.42 1.57 24.79
N MET A 98 0.19 0.45 25.13
CA MET A 98 -0.22 -0.87 24.69
C MET A 98 -0.18 -1.85 25.84
N VAL A 99 -1.24 -2.65 25.96
CA VAL A 99 -1.36 -3.72 26.94
C VAL A 99 -1.78 -4.99 26.24
N ASN A 100 -1.01 -6.06 26.45
CA ASN A 100 -1.32 -7.39 25.94
C ASN A 100 -1.53 -8.35 27.10
N TYR A 101 -2.59 -9.11 27.03
CA TYR A 101 -2.83 -10.28 27.87
C TYR A 101 -2.84 -11.52 27.00
N MET A 102 -2.01 -12.51 27.35
CA MET A 102 -1.95 -13.81 26.67
C MET A 102 -2.20 -14.91 27.67
N LYS A 103 -2.99 -15.92 27.28
CA LYS A 103 -3.19 -17.16 28.05
C LYS A 103 -3.36 -18.32 27.08
N ASN A 104 -2.31 -19.13 26.94
CA ASN A 104 -2.24 -20.20 25.94
C ASN A 104 -2.48 -19.68 24.51
N LYS A 105 -3.63 -20.02 23.90
CA LYS A 105 -4.05 -19.57 22.57
C LYS A 105 -4.90 -18.29 22.60
N ASP A 106 -5.32 -17.86 23.81
CA ASP A 106 -6.11 -16.63 23.94
C ASP A 106 -5.20 -15.40 23.98
N GLN A 107 -5.55 -14.38 23.24
CA GLN A 107 -4.80 -13.13 23.14
C GLN A 107 -5.77 -11.95 23.18
N PHE A 108 -5.45 -10.95 24.00
CA PHE A 108 -6.19 -9.70 24.08
C PHE A 108 -5.20 -8.54 24.10
N THR A 109 -5.35 -7.62 23.18
CA THR A 109 -4.47 -6.47 23.05
C THR A 109 -5.29 -5.20 22.98
N PHE A 110 -4.97 -4.26 23.85
CA PHE A 110 -5.45 -2.88 23.75
C PHE A 110 -4.28 -1.98 23.39
N LEU A 111 -4.49 -1.03 22.50
CA LEU A 111 -3.51 -0.01 22.18
C LEU A 111 -4.20 1.33 21.89
N GLY A 112 -3.52 2.42 22.25
CA GLY A 112 -3.96 3.78 21.99
C GLY A 112 -2.79 4.73 21.87
N GLY A 113 -2.96 5.78 21.07
CA GLY A 113 -1.91 6.76 20.87
C GLY A 113 -2.42 8.08 20.30
N LEU A 114 -1.64 9.11 20.52
CA LEU A 114 -1.88 10.47 20.03
C LEU A 114 -0.54 11.14 19.71
N ASN A 115 -0.49 11.97 18.66
CA ASN A 115 0.70 12.73 18.30
C ASN A 115 0.39 13.86 17.30
N ASN A 116 1.33 14.81 17.20
CA ASN A 116 1.40 15.83 16.16
C ASN A 116 2.77 15.83 15.44
N THR A 117 3.39 14.67 15.31
CA THR A 117 4.72 14.43 14.74
C THR A 117 4.71 13.69 13.42
N ASN A 118 3.60 13.75 12.67
CA ASN A 118 3.38 13.08 11.39
C ASN A 118 3.43 11.53 11.49
N ASN A 119 3.21 10.98 12.68
CA ASN A 119 3.09 9.54 12.84
C ASN A 119 1.62 9.15 12.60
N ALA A 120 1.28 8.76 11.38
CA ALA A 120 -0.07 8.35 11.02
C ALA A 120 -0.27 6.87 11.34
N GLY A 121 -1.20 6.56 12.25
CA GLY A 121 -1.61 5.19 12.57
C GLY A 121 -0.80 4.50 13.66
N PHE A 122 -1.27 3.30 14.03
CA PHE A 122 -0.72 2.49 15.10
C PHE A 122 0.74 2.05 14.89
N SER A 123 1.13 1.89 13.64
CA SER A 123 2.45 1.43 13.26
C SER A 123 3.53 2.49 13.41
N ASP A 124 3.19 3.74 13.13
CA ASP A 124 4.16 4.83 13.18
C ASP A 124 4.43 5.25 14.63
N LEU A 125 3.42 5.21 15.48
CA LEU A 125 3.56 5.41 16.92
C LEU A 125 4.52 4.39 17.55
N ALA A 126 4.43 3.13 17.15
CA ALA A 126 5.35 2.11 17.60
C ALA A 126 6.78 2.32 17.09
N SER A 127 6.99 2.93 15.91
CA SER A 127 8.33 3.20 15.39
C SER A 127 9.08 4.27 16.17
N SER A 128 8.37 5.26 16.70
CA SER A 128 8.98 6.26 17.58
C SER A 128 9.46 5.66 18.90
N MET A 129 8.86 4.57 19.36
CA MET A 129 9.20 3.88 20.62
C MET A 129 10.40 2.94 20.50
N PHE A 130 10.53 2.21 19.41
CA PHE A 130 11.45 1.07 19.30
C PHE A 130 12.58 1.25 18.33
N GLY A 131 12.64 2.38 17.64
CA GLY A 131 13.62 2.61 16.59
C GLY A 131 15.07 2.43 17.03
N SER A 132 15.36 2.47 18.31
CA SER A 132 16.70 2.34 18.86
C SER A 132 17.06 0.96 19.43
N MET A 133 16.11 0.04 19.58
CA MET A 133 16.38 -1.20 20.32
C MET A 133 16.41 -2.47 19.49
N GLY A 134 16.17 -2.42 18.22
CA GLY A 134 16.17 -3.59 17.36
C GLY A 134 17.02 -3.40 16.14
N GLY A 135 18.28 -3.73 16.18
CA GLY A 135 19.07 -3.85 14.98
C GLY A 135 18.36 -4.66 13.91
N ARG A 136 18.40 -4.21 12.66
CA ARG A 136 17.89 -4.77 11.40
C ARG A 136 16.53 -4.29 10.90
N GLY A 137 16.18 -3.07 11.03
CA GLY A 137 14.98 -2.55 10.37
C GLY A 137 14.67 -1.08 10.64
N GLY A 138 15.43 -0.43 11.46
CA GLY A 138 15.18 0.94 11.92
C GLY A 138 15.39 2.02 10.86
N ARG A 139 14.83 1.87 9.68
CA ARG A 139 14.91 2.88 8.61
C ARG A 139 13.63 3.67 8.37
N GLY A 140 12.61 3.46 9.13
CA GLY A 140 11.40 4.26 9.11
C GLY A 140 11.29 5.22 10.29
N MET A 141 12.42 5.48 10.99
CA MET A 141 12.40 6.07 12.30
C MET A 141 12.13 7.57 12.31
N PHE A 142 12.35 8.24 11.20
CA PHE A 142 12.30 9.68 11.12
C PHE A 142 11.35 10.15 10.02
N GLY A 143 10.06 9.91 10.24
CA GLY A 143 8.99 10.41 9.41
C GLY A 143 8.84 9.66 8.08
N GLY A 144 7.69 9.07 7.87
CA GLY A 144 7.25 8.74 6.53
C GLY A 144 7.27 10.01 5.64
N ASN A 145 7.33 9.84 4.34
CA ASN A 145 7.13 10.90 3.35
C ASN A 145 5.66 11.41 3.39
N ASN A 146 5.21 11.85 4.56
CA ASN A 146 3.88 12.40 4.69
C ASN A 146 3.96 13.89 4.33
N SER A 147 3.33 14.22 3.23
CA SER A 147 3.11 15.63 2.86
C SER A 147 2.30 16.31 3.95
N GLY A 148 2.70 17.52 4.32
CA GLY A 148 1.99 18.30 5.31
C GLY A 148 2.41 18.04 6.76
N ILE A 149 1.63 18.61 7.66
CA ILE A 149 1.75 18.46 9.12
C ILE A 149 0.46 17.83 9.64
N SER A 150 0.60 16.68 10.29
CA SER A 150 -0.54 15.87 10.75
C SER A 150 -0.60 15.75 12.26
N THR A 151 -1.81 15.85 12.79
CA THR A 151 -2.18 15.42 14.15
C THR A 151 -3.01 14.16 14.06
N SER A 152 -2.64 13.12 14.81
CA SER A 152 -3.31 11.82 14.73
C SER A 152 -3.66 11.27 16.11
N ASN A 153 -4.85 10.67 16.24
CA ASN A 153 -5.31 9.95 17.42
C ASN A 153 -5.80 8.56 17.00
N ASN A 154 -5.44 7.55 17.78
CA ASN A 154 -5.75 6.16 17.44
C ASN A 154 -6.11 5.36 18.71
N ALA A 155 -7.09 4.47 18.60
CA ALA A 155 -7.42 3.48 19.61
C ALA A 155 -7.77 2.15 18.95
N GLY A 156 -7.33 1.02 19.52
CA GLY A 156 -7.56 -0.28 18.94
C GLY A 156 -7.63 -1.39 19.98
N PHE A 157 -8.44 -2.38 19.66
CA PHE A 157 -8.59 -3.60 20.44
C PHE A 157 -8.50 -4.79 19.49
N ASN A 158 -7.64 -5.76 19.83
CA ASN A 158 -7.50 -7.01 19.10
C ASN A 158 -7.71 -8.17 20.07
N PHE A 159 -8.37 -9.21 19.61
CA PHE A 159 -8.57 -10.40 20.40
C PHE A 159 -8.54 -11.68 19.56
N VAL A 160 -8.10 -12.75 20.17
CA VAL A 160 -8.26 -14.15 19.73
C VAL A 160 -8.73 -14.95 20.93
N LYS A 161 -9.84 -15.65 20.76
CA LYS A 161 -10.43 -16.53 21.79
C LYS A 161 -10.69 -17.91 21.22
N THR A 162 -10.11 -18.91 21.85
CA THR A 162 -10.32 -20.32 21.53
C THR A 162 -11.34 -20.89 22.51
N PHE A 163 -12.56 -21.13 22.02
CA PHE A 163 -13.63 -21.68 22.86
C PHE A 163 -13.51 -23.20 23.04
N SER A 164 -13.01 -23.87 22.01
CA SER A 164 -12.71 -25.30 21.98
C SER A 164 -11.73 -25.58 20.84
N ASP A 165 -11.24 -26.82 20.73
CA ASP A 165 -10.41 -27.24 19.61
C ASP A 165 -11.16 -27.15 18.26
N LYS A 166 -12.49 -27.01 18.30
CA LYS A 166 -13.34 -26.89 17.10
C LYS A 166 -13.74 -25.47 16.76
N LEU A 167 -13.76 -24.54 17.72
CA LEU A 167 -14.29 -23.19 17.52
C LEU A 167 -13.33 -22.13 18.04
N LYS A 168 -12.94 -21.25 17.16
CA LYS A 168 -12.10 -20.08 17.44
C LYS A 168 -12.74 -18.83 16.88
N LEU A 169 -12.67 -17.72 17.62
CA LEU A 169 -13.09 -16.39 17.23
C LEU A 169 -11.94 -15.41 17.45
N GLY A 170 -11.62 -14.63 16.46
CA GLY A 170 -10.64 -13.56 16.55
C GLY A 170 -11.12 -12.31 15.81
N GLY A 171 -10.45 -11.20 16.04
CA GLY A 171 -10.74 -9.97 15.33
C GLY A 171 -10.14 -8.74 15.96
N ASN A 172 -10.38 -7.61 15.31
CA ASN A 172 -9.94 -6.30 15.80
C ASN A 172 -11.00 -5.23 15.55
N ILE A 173 -10.96 -4.21 16.41
CA ILE A 173 -11.75 -2.99 16.30
C ILE A 173 -10.76 -1.84 16.41
N ARG A 174 -10.85 -0.85 15.50
CA ARG A 174 -9.95 0.29 15.47
C ARG A 174 -10.69 1.58 15.18
N TYR A 175 -10.28 2.60 15.88
CA TYR A 175 -10.65 3.99 15.64
C TYR A 175 -9.40 4.79 15.31
N GLY A 176 -9.47 5.67 14.34
CA GLY A 176 -8.40 6.62 13.98
C GLY A 176 -8.99 7.95 13.57
N SER A 177 -8.32 9.04 13.93
CA SER A 177 -8.56 10.37 13.38
C SER A 177 -7.24 11.02 12.97
N THR A 178 -7.27 11.74 11.86
CA THR A 178 -6.11 12.50 11.36
C THR A 178 -6.57 13.86 10.86
N ASP A 179 -5.89 14.89 11.31
CA ASP A 179 -6.00 16.25 10.82
C ASP A 179 -4.69 16.61 10.15
N ASN A 180 -4.72 16.94 8.85
CA ASN A 180 -3.52 17.15 8.03
C ASN A 180 -3.62 18.47 7.26
N THR A 181 -2.64 19.36 7.46
CA THR A 181 -2.48 20.61 6.72
C THR A 181 -1.32 20.49 5.74
N VAL A 182 -1.62 20.61 4.45
CA VAL A 182 -0.67 20.55 3.34
C VAL A 182 -0.61 21.89 2.64
N THR A 183 0.58 22.48 2.57
CA THR A 183 0.89 23.57 1.65
C THR A 183 1.74 22.98 0.53
N SER A 184 1.34 23.18 -0.72
CA SER A 184 2.08 22.65 -1.88
C SER A 184 2.36 23.73 -2.92
N LYS A 185 3.53 23.62 -3.55
CA LYS A 185 3.88 24.30 -4.79
C LYS A 185 4.04 23.25 -5.87
N VAL A 186 3.36 23.45 -6.99
CA VAL A 186 3.34 22.50 -8.09
C VAL A 186 3.78 23.21 -9.36
N HIS A 187 4.73 22.63 -10.07
CA HIS A 187 5.20 23.07 -11.36
C HIS A 187 4.93 21.97 -12.38
N THR A 188 4.02 22.21 -13.31
CA THR A 188 3.62 21.24 -14.33
C THR A 188 4.01 21.74 -15.72
N GLN A 189 4.93 21.04 -16.36
CA GLN A 189 5.24 21.23 -17.78
C GLN A 189 4.38 20.28 -18.60
N ASN A 190 3.44 20.81 -19.36
CA ASN A 190 2.60 20.04 -20.27
C ASN A 190 3.35 19.84 -21.60
N LEU A 191 3.46 18.59 -22.02
CA LEU A 191 4.21 18.17 -23.19
C LEU A 191 3.30 18.16 -24.41
N LEU A 192 3.41 19.15 -25.26
CA LEU A 192 2.58 19.32 -26.45
C LEU A 192 3.45 19.31 -27.70
N SER A 193 2.98 18.69 -28.79
CA SER A 193 3.67 18.64 -30.07
C SER A 193 3.97 20.03 -30.69
N THR A 194 3.16 21.00 -30.30
CA THR A 194 3.19 22.37 -30.83
C THR A 194 3.86 23.39 -29.90
N GLY A 195 4.51 22.93 -28.82
CA GLY A 195 5.18 23.76 -27.79
C GLY A 195 4.54 23.60 -26.41
N ASN A 196 5.36 23.53 -25.39
CA ASN A 196 4.93 23.24 -24.01
C ASN A 196 4.21 24.43 -23.37
N THR A 197 3.31 24.15 -22.44
CA THR A 197 2.80 25.14 -21.48
C THR A 197 3.32 24.79 -20.09
N ILE A 198 3.48 25.80 -19.26
CA ILE A 198 3.90 25.66 -17.85
C ILE A 198 2.76 26.16 -17.00
N GLU A 199 2.41 25.37 -16.01
CA GLU A 199 1.39 25.70 -15.00
C GLU A 199 2.03 25.66 -13.62
N ASP A 200 2.01 26.79 -12.93
CA ASP A 200 2.51 26.94 -11.58
C ASP A 200 1.31 27.15 -10.63
N GLU A 201 1.24 26.33 -9.58
CA GLU A 201 0.16 26.31 -8.60
C GLU A 201 0.69 26.45 -7.18
N ASN A 202 0.00 27.20 -6.32
CA ASN A 202 0.21 27.20 -4.88
C ASN A 202 -1.09 26.78 -4.21
N ASN A 203 -1.05 25.72 -3.42
CA ASN A 203 -2.25 25.17 -2.79
C ASN A 203 -2.08 25.03 -1.28
N LEU A 204 -3.14 25.33 -0.53
CA LEU A 204 -3.30 25.04 0.89
C LEU A 204 -4.49 24.09 1.07
N SER A 205 -4.24 22.91 1.59
CA SER A 205 -5.28 21.90 1.83
C SER A 205 -5.30 21.49 3.30
N ASN A 206 -6.49 21.52 3.91
CA ASN A 206 -6.77 21.00 5.23
C ASN A 206 -7.68 19.79 5.11
N ASN A 207 -7.20 18.63 5.55
CA ASN A 207 -7.89 17.36 5.43
C ASN A 207 -8.08 16.75 6.82
N TYR A 208 -9.32 16.62 7.26
CA TYR A 208 -9.69 15.92 8.47
C TYR A 208 -10.39 14.61 8.12
N SER A 209 -9.96 13.52 8.72
CA SER A 209 -10.57 12.22 8.54
C SER A 209 -10.74 11.49 9.86
N GLN A 210 -11.85 10.79 10.02
CA GLN A 210 -12.13 9.84 11.08
C GLN A 210 -12.51 8.51 10.46
N ASN A 211 -12.05 7.42 11.03
CA ASN A 211 -12.41 6.08 10.61
C ASN A 211 -12.61 5.15 11.79
N PHE A 212 -13.61 4.31 11.69
CA PHE A 212 -13.86 3.18 12.57
C PHE A 212 -13.89 1.92 11.73
N ASN A 213 -13.07 0.93 12.09
CA ASN A 213 -12.93 -0.32 11.35
C ASN A 213 -13.14 -1.49 12.30
N MET A 214 -13.87 -2.50 11.84
CA MET A 214 -14.09 -3.77 12.52
C MET A 214 -13.79 -4.92 11.57
N ASN A 215 -13.02 -5.90 12.02
CA ASN A 215 -12.75 -7.13 11.31
C ASN A 215 -12.89 -8.29 12.30
N LEU A 216 -13.70 -9.29 11.96
CA LEU A 216 -13.90 -10.48 12.76
C LEU A 216 -13.58 -11.72 11.93
N ARG A 217 -13.13 -12.79 12.57
CA ARG A 217 -12.85 -14.09 11.94
C ARG A 217 -13.28 -15.20 12.87
N MET A 218 -14.22 -15.98 12.42
CA MET A 218 -14.65 -17.23 13.06
C MET A 218 -14.09 -18.41 12.26
N GLU A 219 -13.43 -19.32 12.95
CA GLU A 219 -13.03 -20.63 12.40
C GLU A 219 -13.75 -21.72 13.16
N TRP A 220 -14.50 -22.54 12.44
CA TRP A 220 -15.26 -23.63 13.00
C TRP A 220 -15.00 -24.93 12.24
N ASN A 221 -14.51 -25.93 12.96
CA ASN A 221 -14.27 -27.29 12.48
C ASN A 221 -15.24 -28.24 13.20
N PRO A 222 -16.50 -28.37 12.73
CA PRO A 222 -17.50 -29.20 13.41
C PRO A 222 -17.06 -30.67 13.51
N ASP A 223 -16.36 -31.16 12.52
CA ASP A 223 -15.73 -32.47 12.46
C ASP A 223 -14.35 -32.41 11.78
N THR A 224 -13.64 -33.54 11.66
CA THR A 224 -12.28 -33.61 11.07
C THR A 224 -12.27 -33.42 9.54
N LEU A 225 -13.42 -33.47 8.88
CA LEU A 225 -13.56 -33.38 7.42
C LEU A 225 -14.09 -32.03 6.95
N THR A 226 -14.71 -31.26 7.85
CA THR A 226 -15.40 -30.00 7.52
C THR A 226 -14.70 -28.83 8.14
N ARG A 227 -14.44 -27.79 7.38
CA ARG A 227 -13.91 -26.51 7.83
C ARG A 227 -14.79 -25.37 7.35
N ILE A 228 -15.13 -24.47 8.25
CA ILE A 228 -15.96 -23.29 8.02
C ILE A 228 -15.19 -22.08 8.53
N ILE A 229 -15.08 -21.06 7.68
CA ILE A 229 -14.49 -19.77 8.03
C ILE A 229 -15.49 -18.68 7.67
N PHE A 230 -15.82 -17.83 8.64
CA PHE A 230 -16.69 -16.68 8.42
C PHE A 230 -15.97 -15.40 8.85
N GLN A 231 -15.90 -14.43 7.93
CA GLN A 231 -15.20 -13.17 8.15
C GLN A 231 -16.10 -11.99 7.75
N PRO A 232 -16.81 -11.37 8.70
CA PRO A 232 -17.45 -10.07 8.49
C PRO A 232 -16.46 -8.93 8.75
N GLU A 233 -16.54 -7.90 7.93
CA GLU A 233 -15.75 -6.68 8.02
C GLU A 233 -16.68 -5.47 7.87
N GLY A 234 -16.37 -4.38 8.59
CA GLY A 234 -17.13 -3.15 8.51
C GLY A 234 -16.23 -1.93 8.72
N SER A 235 -16.53 -0.87 8.01
CA SER A 235 -15.91 0.43 8.26
C SER A 235 -16.91 1.57 8.11
N ILE A 236 -16.75 2.57 8.95
CA ILE A 236 -17.48 3.85 8.88
C ILE A 236 -16.43 4.93 8.90
N TYR A 237 -16.55 5.90 8.02
CA TYR A 237 -15.64 7.04 7.97
C TYR A 237 -16.37 8.35 7.74
N ASN A 238 -15.75 9.43 8.21
CA ASN A 238 -16.13 10.80 7.93
C ASN A 238 -14.88 11.56 7.50
N ASN A 239 -15.01 12.43 6.52
CA ASN A 239 -13.93 13.27 6.03
C ASN A 239 -14.43 14.70 5.77
N ARG A 240 -13.53 15.66 6.01
CA ARG A 240 -13.71 17.08 5.65
C ARG A 240 -12.46 17.52 4.92
N ARG A 241 -12.66 18.21 3.80
CA ARG A 241 -11.58 18.80 3.03
C ARG A 241 -11.87 20.25 2.75
N SER A 242 -10.87 21.08 2.96
CA SER A 242 -10.87 22.48 2.53
C SER A 242 -9.59 22.74 1.76
N GLU A 243 -9.70 23.25 0.56
CA GLU A 243 -8.57 23.57 -0.29
C GLU A 243 -8.74 24.96 -0.87
N THR A 244 -7.67 25.74 -0.86
CA THR A 244 -7.57 27.05 -1.54
C THR A 244 -6.29 27.07 -2.33
N GLY A 245 -6.33 27.59 -3.54
CA GLY A 245 -5.15 27.67 -4.41
C GLY A 245 -5.22 28.83 -5.37
N ASP A 246 -4.05 29.19 -5.88
CA ASP A 246 -3.86 30.09 -6.99
C ASP A 246 -3.00 29.41 -8.06
N PHE A 247 -3.21 29.76 -9.30
CA PHE A 247 -2.48 29.18 -10.43
C PHE A 247 -2.22 30.23 -11.53
N VAL A 248 -1.17 29.98 -12.29
CA VAL A 248 -0.84 30.72 -13.51
C VAL A 248 -0.34 29.76 -14.59
N THR A 249 -0.86 29.89 -15.80
CA THR A 249 -0.38 29.13 -16.96
C THR A 249 0.34 30.06 -17.93
N THR A 250 1.57 29.70 -18.31
CA THR A 250 2.39 30.41 -19.28
C THR A 250 2.59 29.55 -20.53
N GLY A 251 2.63 30.23 -21.70
CA GLY A 251 2.89 29.61 -22.99
C GLY A 251 4.39 29.48 -23.32
N THR A 252 4.68 29.06 -24.55
CA THR A 252 6.05 28.75 -25.01
C THR A 252 6.98 29.97 -25.03
N ILE A 253 6.45 31.18 -25.18
CA ILE A 253 7.19 32.44 -25.20
C ILE A 253 7.09 33.22 -23.88
N ASN A 254 6.78 32.51 -22.78
CA ASN A 254 6.59 33.05 -21.44
C ASN A 254 5.45 34.10 -21.32
N ASP A 255 4.52 34.11 -22.27
CA ASP A 255 3.29 34.89 -22.19
C ASP A 255 2.28 34.18 -21.27
N THR A 256 1.60 34.94 -20.43
CA THR A 256 0.53 34.40 -19.58
C THR A 256 -0.67 34.06 -20.44
N VAL A 257 -1.13 32.81 -20.35
CA VAL A 257 -2.32 32.30 -21.06
C VAL A 257 -3.56 32.48 -20.22
N ASN A 258 -3.47 32.08 -18.96
CA ASN A 258 -4.52 32.24 -17.95
C ASN A 258 -3.93 32.33 -16.55
N TYR A 259 -4.74 32.79 -15.60
CA TYR A 259 -4.46 32.77 -14.17
C TYR A 259 -5.78 32.69 -13.39
N GLY A 260 -5.71 32.33 -12.12
CA GLY A 260 -6.92 32.27 -11.32
C GLY A 260 -6.72 31.83 -9.90
N ASP A 261 -7.85 31.65 -9.22
CA ASP A 261 -7.92 31.14 -7.87
C ASP A 261 -9.04 30.11 -7.73
N SER A 262 -8.89 29.23 -6.75
CA SER A 262 -9.88 28.21 -6.44
C SER A 262 -10.10 28.05 -4.94
N ARG A 263 -11.32 27.71 -4.56
CA ARG A 263 -11.70 27.31 -3.21
C ARG A 263 -12.67 26.14 -3.28
N TYR A 264 -12.23 25.03 -2.73
CA TYR A 264 -13.01 23.82 -2.63
C TYR A 264 -13.24 23.46 -1.16
N GLN A 265 -14.48 23.16 -0.79
CA GLN A 265 -14.83 22.69 0.56
C GLN A 265 -15.79 21.52 0.42
N SER A 266 -15.51 20.43 1.15
CA SER A 266 -16.40 19.28 1.16
C SER A 266 -16.43 18.58 2.51
N GLU A 267 -17.55 17.96 2.80
CA GLU A 267 -17.78 17.07 3.93
C GLU A 267 -18.44 15.80 3.40
N GLY A 268 -17.92 14.65 3.82
CA GLY A 268 -18.44 13.36 3.37
C GLY A 268 -18.40 12.32 4.47
N ASP A 269 -19.28 11.36 4.34
CA ASP A 269 -19.32 10.15 5.15
C ASP A 269 -19.47 8.90 4.29
N GLY A 270 -19.10 7.76 4.84
CA GLY A 270 -19.24 6.49 4.13
C GLY A 270 -19.31 5.30 5.08
N LYS A 271 -19.98 4.27 4.58
CA LYS A 271 -20.14 2.98 5.25
C LYS A 271 -19.78 1.87 4.28
N ASN A 272 -18.86 0.98 4.69
CA ASN A 272 -18.54 -0.20 3.94
C ASN A 272 -18.78 -1.43 4.84
N MET A 273 -19.45 -2.42 4.29
CA MET A 273 -19.67 -3.70 4.96
C MET A 273 -19.36 -4.82 3.99
N SER A 274 -18.66 -5.83 4.43
CA SER A 274 -18.41 -7.03 3.64
C SER A 274 -18.43 -8.28 4.52
N ALA A 275 -18.72 -9.42 3.93
CA ALA A 275 -18.62 -10.70 4.59
C ALA A 275 -18.12 -11.76 3.62
N ARG A 276 -17.30 -12.67 4.14
CA ARG A 276 -16.82 -13.86 3.45
C ARG A 276 -17.16 -15.10 4.26
N LEU A 277 -17.71 -16.11 3.57
CA LEU A 277 -17.95 -17.43 4.10
C LEU A 277 -17.24 -18.45 3.22
N ASP A 278 -16.29 -19.19 3.79
CA ASP A 278 -15.59 -20.30 3.15
C ASP A 278 -16.03 -21.60 3.85
N VAL A 279 -16.45 -22.57 3.07
CA VAL A 279 -16.82 -23.91 3.55
C VAL A 279 -16.10 -24.94 2.71
N SER A 280 -15.47 -25.91 3.33
CA SER A 280 -14.90 -27.07 2.64
C SER A 280 -15.21 -28.37 3.34
N ARG A 281 -15.37 -29.44 2.57
CA ARG A 281 -15.58 -30.79 3.06
C ARG A 281 -14.80 -31.82 2.26
N THR A 282 -14.05 -32.66 2.95
CA THR A 282 -13.40 -33.84 2.33
C THR A 282 -14.44 -34.95 2.17
N LEU A 283 -14.48 -35.56 0.96
CA LEU A 283 -15.48 -36.53 0.55
C LEU A 283 -14.84 -37.92 0.34
N GLY A 284 -14.95 -38.81 1.31
CA GLY A 284 -14.55 -40.21 1.18
C GLY A 284 -13.05 -40.44 1.00
N LYS A 285 -12.47 -40.14 -0.17
CA LYS A 285 -11.04 -40.30 -0.45
C LYS A 285 -10.24 -39.09 0.03
N PRO A 286 -9.04 -39.27 0.64
CA PRO A 286 -8.12 -38.18 0.90
C PRO A 286 -7.79 -37.40 -0.38
N GLY A 287 -7.90 -36.08 -0.31
CA GLY A 287 -7.67 -35.17 -1.45
C GLY A 287 -8.89 -34.93 -2.34
N ARG A 288 -10.02 -35.65 -2.15
CA ARG A 288 -11.32 -35.33 -2.77
C ARG A 288 -12.02 -34.29 -1.92
N VAL A 289 -12.17 -33.08 -2.44
CA VAL A 289 -12.69 -31.94 -1.66
C VAL A 289 -13.74 -31.21 -2.49
N ILE A 290 -14.87 -30.88 -1.84
CA ILE A 290 -15.79 -29.87 -2.31
C ILE A 290 -15.61 -28.61 -1.48
N SER A 291 -15.55 -27.44 -2.13
CA SER A 291 -15.39 -26.16 -1.46
C SER A 291 -16.38 -25.16 -2.02
N PHE A 292 -16.85 -24.31 -1.12
CA PHE A 292 -17.81 -23.26 -1.45
C PHE A 292 -17.36 -21.96 -0.79
N GLN A 293 -17.37 -20.86 -1.52
CA GLN A 293 -17.09 -19.52 -1.02
C GLN A 293 -18.21 -18.57 -1.42
N LEU A 294 -18.71 -17.84 -0.45
CA LEU A 294 -19.56 -16.67 -0.67
C LEU A 294 -18.83 -15.43 -0.17
N ARG A 295 -18.86 -14.39 -0.98
CA ARG A 295 -18.39 -13.07 -0.60
C ARG A 295 -19.44 -12.04 -1.02
N GLY A 296 -19.83 -11.19 -0.11
CA GLY A 296 -20.74 -10.08 -0.37
C GLY A 296 -20.20 -8.81 0.25
N GLY A 297 -20.48 -7.67 -0.37
CA GLY A 297 -20.11 -6.38 0.18
C GLY A 297 -21.02 -5.28 -0.33
N MET A 298 -21.16 -4.23 0.48
CA MET A 298 -21.89 -3.01 0.18
C MET A 298 -21.07 -1.80 0.61
N SER A 299 -21.12 -0.76 -0.19
CA SER A 299 -20.54 0.55 0.11
C SER A 299 -21.57 1.63 -0.17
N ASP A 300 -21.71 2.56 0.75
CA ASP A 300 -22.57 3.74 0.62
C ASP A 300 -21.76 4.95 1.07
N THR A 301 -21.61 5.92 0.19
CA THR A 301 -20.81 7.12 0.44
C THR A 301 -21.54 8.35 -0.03
N GLN A 302 -21.53 9.39 0.80
CA GLN A 302 -22.09 10.68 0.47
C GLN A 302 -21.02 11.75 0.69
N ASN A 303 -20.92 12.69 -0.24
CA ASN A 303 -20.04 13.84 -0.16
C ASN A 303 -20.75 15.07 -0.70
N SER A 304 -20.76 16.15 0.06
CA SER A 304 -21.37 17.43 -0.34
C SER A 304 -20.39 18.57 -0.09
N GLY A 305 -20.52 19.64 -0.88
CA GLY A 305 -19.62 20.77 -0.72
C GLY A 305 -19.89 21.91 -1.68
N ASN A 306 -18.95 22.85 -1.68
CA ASN A 306 -18.96 24.04 -2.55
C ASN A 306 -17.67 24.06 -3.38
N ASN A 307 -17.79 24.49 -4.62
CA ASN A 307 -16.67 24.72 -5.53
C ASN A 307 -16.78 26.14 -6.07
N LEU A 308 -15.78 26.96 -5.76
CA LEU A 308 -15.58 28.30 -6.29
C LEU A 308 -14.29 28.29 -7.08
N SER A 309 -14.32 28.67 -8.36
CA SER A 309 -13.13 28.78 -9.17
C SER A 309 -13.26 29.92 -10.16
N ASN A 310 -12.28 30.80 -10.18
CA ASN A 310 -12.18 31.92 -11.08
C ASN A 310 -10.99 31.72 -12.01
N THR A 311 -11.23 31.60 -13.31
CA THR A 311 -10.18 31.50 -14.33
C THR A 311 -10.29 32.67 -15.29
N TYR A 312 -9.26 33.48 -15.36
CA TYR A 312 -9.14 34.66 -16.19
C TYR A 312 -8.24 34.35 -17.38
N TYR A 313 -8.75 34.54 -18.59
CA TYR A 313 -8.02 34.28 -19.84
C TYR A 313 -7.53 35.59 -20.44
N LEU A 314 -6.25 35.65 -20.83
CA LEU A 314 -5.66 36.82 -21.50
C LEU A 314 -5.88 36.85 -23.01
N GLY A 315 -6.69 35.96 -23.54
CA GLY A 315 -7.07 35.88 -24.96
C GLY A 315 -8.52 36.28 -25.22
N ALA A 316 -9.04 35.86 -26.37
CA ALA A 316 -10.43 36.14 -26.77
C ALA A 316 -11.49 35.31 -26.04
N LYS A 317 -11.10 34.33 -25.23
CA LYS A 317 -12.03 33.49 -24.45
C LYS A 317 -12.59 34.28 -23.26
N LYS A 318 -13.88 34.10 -23.01
CA LYS A 318 -14.55 34.64 -21.82
C LYS A 318 -14.04 33.93 -20.56
N ASP A 319 -13.89 34.67 -19.48
CA ASP A 319 -13.54 34.14 -18.16
C ASP A 319 -14.50 33.05 -17.69
N ASP A 320 -13.96 32.02 -17.07
CA ASP A 320 -14.73 30.95 -16.45
C ASP A 320 -14.85 31.23 -14.96
N LEU A 321 -16.06 31.58 -14.51
CA LEU A 321 -16.39 31.88 -13.14
C LEU A 321 -17.37 30.81 -12.64
N ILE A 322 -16.88 29.90 -11.80
CA ILE A 322 -17.65 28.79 -11.25
C ILE A 322 -17.96 29.05 -9.78
N ASP A 323 -19.23 29.04 -9.43
CA ASP A 323 -19.72 29.12 -8.04
C ASP A 323 -20.86 28.13 -7.89
N GLN A 324 -20.55 26.95 -7.35
CA GLN A 324 -21.43 25.78 -7.36
C GLN A 324 -21.47 25.11 -5.98
N LYS A 325 -22.65 24.56 -5.66
CA LYS A 325 -22.84 23.58 -4.58
C LYS A 325 -23.10 22.21 -5.18
N PHE A 326 -22.47 21.19 -4.65
CA PHE A 326 -22.65 19.83 -5.14
C PHE A 326 -22.98 18.84 -4.03
N THR A 327 -23.68 17.78 -4.39
CA THR A 327 -23.85 16.55 -3.61
C THR A 327 -23.52 15.39 -4.51
N ASN A 328 -22.66 14.48 -4.02
CA ASN A 328 -22.29 13.27 -4.71
C ASN A 328 -22.61 12.06 -3.83
N GLU A 329 -23.47 11.19 -4.29
CA GLU A 329 -23.83 9.93 -3.64
C GLU A 329 -23.30 8.78 -4.47
N SER A 330 -22.65 7.80 -3.85
CA SER A 330 -22.19 6.61 -4.53
C SER A 330 -22.53 5.36 -3.72
N LYS A 331 -23.22 4.42 -4.37
CA LYS A 331 -23.62 3.14 -3.79
C LYS A 331 -23.07 2.02 -4.62
N SER A 332 -22.52 1.01 -3.99
CA SER A 332 -22.08 -0.19 -4.68
C SER A 332 -22.38 -1.45 -3.88
N ASN A 333 -22.78 -2.48 -4.61
CA ASN A 333 -23.02 -3.81 -4.07
C ASN A 333 -22.22 -4.81 -4.90
N ASN A 334 -21.50 -5.69 -4.23
CA ASN A 334 -20.77 -6.76 -4.89
C ASN A 334 -21.16 -8.12 -4.29
N PHE A 335 -21.23 -9.11 -5.15
CA PHE A 335 -21.47 -10.49 -4.77
C PHE A 335 -20.55 -11.41 -5.56
N ARG A 336 -19.97 -12.41 -4.91
CA ARG A 336 -19.23 -13.49 -5.56
C ARG A 336 -19.59 -14.82 -4.90
N GLY A 337 -20.07 -15.76 -5.73
CA GLY A 337 -20.19 -17.16 -5.38
C GLY A 337 -19.10 -17.96 -6.10
N TYR A 338 -18.47 -18.90 -5.42
CA TYR A 338 -17.47 -19.81 -5.98
C TYR A 338 -17.71 -21.21 -5.45
N ILE A 339 -17.71 -22.19 -6.33
CA ILE A 339 -17.78 -23.61 -5.99
C ILE A 339 -16.65 -24.35 -6.71
N SER A 340 -16.00 -25.26 -6.04
CA SER A 340 -14.90 -26.06 -6.57
C SER A 340 -14.99 -27.50 -6.11
N TYR A 341 -14.78 -28.42 -7.04
CA TYR A 341 -14.66 -29.85 -6.79
C TYR A 341 -13.27 -30.32 -7.23
N VAL A 342 -12.58 -31.00 -6.34
CA VAL A 342 -11.26 -31.58 -6.58
C VAL A 342 -11.34 -33.10 -6.53
N GLU A 343 -10.90 -33.76 -7.60
CA GLU A 343 -10.80 -35.22 -7.70
C GLU A 343 -9.35 -35.68 -7.73
N PRO A 344 -8.91 -36.54 -6.80
CA PRO A 344 -7.59 -37.18 -6.86
C PRO A 344 -7.60 -38.31 -7.91
N LEU A 345 -6.74 -38.19 -8.93
CA LEU A 345 -6.61 -39.15 -10.03
C LEU A 345 -5.60 -40.27 -9.74
N GLY A 346 -4.96 -40.26 -8.57
CA GLY A 346 -3.87 -41.16 -8.19
C GLY A 346 -2.48 -40.63 -8.58
N GLY A 347 -1.42 -41.21 -7.99
CA GLY A 347 -0.04 -40.80 -8.27
C GLY A 347 0.26 -39.31 -7.98
N GLN A 348 -0.44 -38.71 -7.02
CA GLN A 348 -0.39 -37.28 -6.68
C GLN A 348 -0.79 -36.34 -7.83
N ASN A 349 -1.71 -36.81 -8.69
CA ASN A 349 -2.38 -36.01 -9.70
C ASN A 349 -3.76 -35.63 -9.22
N PHE A 350 -4.16 -34.40 -9.50
CA PHE A 350 -5.45 -33.84 -9.10
C PHE A 350 -6.07 -33.08 -10.25
N LEU A 351 -7.40 -33.21 -10.39
CA LEU A 351 -8.20 -32.44 -11.33
C LEU A 351 -9.18 -31.59 -10.55
N GLN A 352 -9.27 -30.32 -10.88
CA GLN A 352 -10.22 -29.39 -10.30
C GLN A 352 -11.18 -28.88 -11.37
N LEU A 353 -12.47 -28.94 -11.09
CA LEU A 353 -13.50 -28.20 -11.79
C LEU A 353 -14.02 -27.11 -10.85
N ALA A 354 -14.03 -25.87 -11.31
CA ALA A 354 -14.55 -24.77 -10.52
C ALA A 354 -15.48 -23.88 -11.35
N TYR A 355 -16.43 -23.27 -10.66
CA TYR A 355 -17.33 -22.25 -11.21
C TYR A 355 -17.38 -21.06 -10.29
N SER A 356 -17.27 -19.87 -10.84
CA SER A 356 -17.51 -18.64 -10.11
C SER A 356 -18.53 -17.76 -10.81
N TYR A 357 -19.36 -17.10 -10.02
CA TYR A 357 -20.27 -16.03 -10.43
C TYR A 357 -19.90 -14.77 -9.65
N ARG A 358 -19.71 -13.68 -10.33
CA ARG A 358 -19.42 -12.37 -9.73
C ARG A 358 -20.37 -11.33 -10.33
N GLN A 359 -20.99 -10.53 -9.46
CA GLN A 359 -21.80 -9.39 -9.84
C GLN A 359 -21.35 -8.16 -9.06
N ASN A 360 -21.17 -7.06 -9.74
CA ASN A 360 -20.92 -5.75 -9.17
C ASN A 360 -21.93 -4.77 -9.72
N ASN A 361 -22.69 -4.14 -8.84
CA ASN A 361 -23.60 -3.05 -9.18
C ASN A 361 -23.11 -1.78 -8.53
N SER A 362 -23.05 -0.70 -9.27
CA SER A 362 -22.68 0.61 -8.73
C SER A 362 -23.58 1.69 -9.30
N GLU A 363 -23.94 2.62 -8.44
CA GLU A 363 -24.67 3.84 -8.77
C GLU A 363 -23.85 5.02 -8.25
N SER A 364 -23.69 6.05 -9.06
CA SER A 364 -23.12 7.32 -8.67
C SER A 364 -24.04 8.43 -9.16
N ASN A 365 -24.50 9.27 -8.24
CA ASN A 365 -25.38 10.39 -8.51
C ASN A 365 -24.72 11.68 -8.05
N ARG A 366 -24.40 12.56 -8.99
CA ARG A 366 -23.91 13.92 -8.71
C ARG A 366 -24.98 14.94 -9.05
N ASP A 367 -25.43 15.70 -8.08
CA ASP A 367 -26.29 16.88 -8.20
C ASP A 367 -25.42 18.13 -7.95
N THR A 368 -25.31 18.99 -8.95
CA THR A 368 -24.53 20.22 -8.89
C THR A 368 -25.47 21.38 -9.22
N ARG A 369 -25.47 22.43 -8.40
CA ARG A 369 -26.36 23.57 -8.51
C ARG A 369 -25.58 24.86 -8.49
N SER A 370 -25.93 25.75 -9.39
CA SER A 370 -25.49 27.14 -9.46
C SER A 370 -26.47 28.05 -8.77
N LYS A 371 -26.06 29.26 -8.46
CA LYS A 371 -26.92 30.28 -7.86
C LYS A 371 -28.01 30.77 -8.82
N ASP A 372 -29.18 30.99 -8.29
CA ASP A 372 -30.26 31.73 -8.97
C ASP A 372 -30.08 33.24 -8.80
N ALA A 373 -31.09 34.02 -9.26
CA ALA A 373 -31.11 35.48 -9.16
C ALA A 373 -31.12 36.00 -7.71
N ASP A 374 -31.66 35.20 -6.77
CA ASP A 374 -31.71 35.51 -5.34
C ASP A 374 -30.46 35.06 -4.56
N GLY A 375 -29.47 34.44 -5.26
CA GLY A 375 -28.22 33.97 -4.69
C GLY A 375 -28.31 32.59 -4.01
N ALA A 376 -29.44 31.88 -4.16
CA ALA A 376 -29.62 30.53 -3.64
C ALA A 376 -29.16 29.46 -4.67
N TYR A 377 -28.56 28.36 -4.21
CA TYR A 377 -28.11 27.27 -5.10
C TYR A 377 -29.29 26.35 -5.49
N THR A 378 -30.12 26.83 -6.42
CA THR A 378 -31.33 26.13 -6.87
C THR A 378 -31.30 25.71 -8.33
N VAL A 379 -30.48 26.34 -9.17
CA VAL A 379 -30.41 26.06 -10.60
C VAL A 379 -29.58 24.81 -10.85
N LEU A 380 -30.23 23.76 -11.34
CA LEU A 380 -29.53 22.52 -11.67
C LEU A 380 -28.54 22.76 -12.82
N ASP A 381 -27.28 22.48 -12.58
CA ASP A 381 -26.26 22.49 -13.62
C ASP A 381 -26.24 21.14 -14.32
N SER A 382 -26.88 21.05 -15.47
CA SER A 382 -27.03 19.80 -16.22
C SER A 382 -25.71 19.29 -16.83
N LEU A 383 -24.70 20.15 -16.96
CA LEU A 383 -23.37 19.76 -17.43
C LEU A 383 -22.64 18.94 -16.36
N TYR A 384 -22.82 19.32 -15.10
CA TYR A 384 -22.11 18.75 -13.95
C TYR A 384 -23.00 17.86 -13.06
N SER A 385 -24.27 17.64 -13.44
CA SER A 385 -25.22 16.81 -12.72
C SER A 385 -25.57 15.58 -13.54
N LYS A 386 -25.19 14.41 -13.09
CA LYS A 386 -25.45 13.16 -13.79
C LYS A 386 -25.56 11.98 -12.81
N ARG A 387 -26.42 11.03 -13.16
CA ARG A 387 -26.51 9.74 -12.48
C ARG A 387 -26.01 8.63 -13.40
N LEU A 388 -25.11 7.81 -12.86
CA LEU A 388 -24.56 6.62 -13.52
C LEU A 388 -25.03 5.38 -12.80
N GLU A 389 -25.48 4.41 -13.57
CA GLU A 389 -25.78 3.06 -13.10
C GLU A 389 -24.93 2.07 -13.91
N ASN A 390 -24.13 1.26 -13.22
CA ASN A 390 -23.32 0.23 -13.86
C ASN A 390 -23.61 -1.13 -13.23
N GLU A 391 -23.82 -2.11 -14.06
CA GLU A 391 -23.94 -3.50 -13.71
C GLU A 391 -22.85 -4.29 -14.43
N PHE A 392 -22.10 -5.08 -13.68
CA PHE A 392 -21.10 -5.98 -14.22
C PHE A 392 -21.33 -7.39 -13.70
N VAL A 393 -21.49 -8.33 -14.61
CA VAL A 393 -21.60 -9.77 -14.32
C VAL A 393 -20.45 -10.49 -15.00
N ASN A 394 -19.69 -11.26 -14.23
CA ASN A 394 -18.65 -12.14 -14.75
C ASN A 394 -18.86 -13.55 -14.22
N GLN A 395 -18.79 -14.51 -15.11
CA GLN A 395 -18.78 -15.92 -14.76
C GLN A 395 -17.43 -16.51 -15.16
N SER A 396 -16.99 -17.54 -14.47
CA SER A 396 -15.80 -18.30 -14.85
C SER A 396 -16.04 -19.78 -14.65
N ILE A 397 -15.79 -20.56 -15.69
CA ILE A 397 -15.75 -22.01 -15.63
C ILE A 397 -14.29 -22.41 -15.81
N GLU A 398 -13.72 -23.11 -14.83
CA GLU A 398 -12.30 -23.39 -14.74
C GLU A 398 -12.04 -24.89 -14.68
N LEU A 399 -11.10 -25.36 -15.49
CA LEU A 399 -10.58 -26.72 -15.43
C LEU A 399 -9.07 -26.63 -15.17
N ASN A 400 -8.64 -27.16 -14.03
CA ASN A 400 -7.25 -27.13 -13.61
C ASN A 400 -6.74 -28.54 -13.33
N PHE A 401 -5.56 -28.86 -13.86
CA PHE A 401 -4.82 -30.08 -13.58
C PHE A 401 -3.57 -29.74 -12.77
N ARG A 402 -3.32 -30.46 -11.67
CA ARG A 402 -2.13 -30.33 -10.84
C ARG A 402 -1.45 -31.67 -10.68
N ALA A 403 -0.12 -31.70 -10.81
CA ALA A 403 0.71 -32.85 -10.50
C ALA A 403 1.84 -32.45 -9.54
N ASP A 404 2.04 -33.24 -8.48
CA ASP A 404 3.15 -33.11 -7.54
C ASP A 404 4.10 -34.31 -7.73
N ARG A 405 5.40 -33.99 -7.92
CA ARG A 405 6.47 -35.01 -8.14
C ARG A 405 7.57 -34.88 -7.08
N GLY A 406 7.25 -34.31 -5.92
CA GLY A 406 8.18 -34.10 -4.82
C GLY A 406 9.10 -32.92 -5.05
N ILE A 407 10.11 -33.05 -5.93
CA ILE A 407 11.06 -31.98 -6.24
C ILE A 407 10.48 -30.89 -7.15
N PHE A 408 9.47 -31.22 -7.92
CA PHE A 408 8.73 -30.22 -8.71
C PHE A 408 7.24 -30.50 -8.70
N ASP A 409 6.46 -29.46 -8.83
CA ASP A 409 5.03 -29.51 -9.08
C ASP A 409 4.66 -28.53 -10.21
N TYR A 410 3.62 -28.88 -10.94
CA TYR A 410 3.08 -28.02 -11.97
C TYR A 410 1.55 -28.02 -11.93
N MET A 411 1.00 -26.92 -12.38
CA MET A 411 -0.44 -26.74 -12.57
C MET A 411 -0.68 -26.13 -13.94
N LEU A 412 -1.61 -26.71 -14.67
CA LEU A 412 -2.10 -26.21 -15.96
C LEU A 412 -3.60 -26.05 -15.88
N GLY A 413 -4.09 -24.92 -16.31
CA GLY A 413 -5.51 -24.62 -16.26
C GLY A 413 -5.96 -23.77 -17.43
N ILE A 414 -7.26 -23.83 -17.68
CA ILE A 414 -7.96 -22.98 -18.62
C ILE A 414 -9.29 -22.55 -18.01
N SER A 415 -9.64 -21.29 -18.19
CA SER A 415 -10.96 -20.79 -17.82
C SER A 415 -11.68 -20.15 -19.01
N ALA A 416 -12.99 -20.37 -19.10
CA ALA A 416 -13.89 -19.62 -19.97
C ALA A 416 -14.61 -18.58 -19.13
N GLN A 417 -14.52 -17.31 -19.53
CA GLN A 417 -14.97 -16.17 -18.76
C GLN A 417 -15.97 -15.31 -19.54
N PRO A 418 -17.26 -15.73 -19.66
CA PRO A 418 -18.30 -14.86 -20.16
C PRO A 418 -18.55 -13.71 -19.19
N SER A 419 -18.55 -12.49 -19.70
CA SER A 419 -18.84 -11.29 -18.95
C SER A 419 -19.81 -10.38 -19.68
N SER A 420 -20.65 -9.70 -18.91
CA SER A 420 -21.60 -8.70 -19.38
C SER A 420 -21.40 -7.41 -18.56
N SER A 421 -21.32 -6.31 -19.25
CA SER A 421 -21.25 -4.98 -18.64
C SER A 421 -22.38 -4.12 -19.21
N ARG A 422 -23.15 -3.48 -18.33
CA ARG A 422 -24.18 -2.53 -18.72
C ARG A 422 -23.91 -1.20 -18.01
N SER A 423 -23.89 -0.13 -18.78
CA SER A 423 -23.72 1.25 -18.27
C SER A 423 -24.88 2.11 -18.74
N LYS A 424 -25.51 2.82 -17.80
CA LYS A 424 -26.56 3.82 -18.09
C LYS A 424 -26.17 5.16 -17.52
N THR A 425 -26.45 6.21 -18.27
CA THR A 425 -26.22 7.60 -17.85
C THR A 425 -27.52 8.38 -17.96
N PHE A 426 -27.82 9.15 -16.91
CA PHE A 426 -29.01 9.99 -16.83
C PHE A 426 -28.63 11.46 -16.55
N ILE A 427 -29.37 12.39 -17.16
CA ILE A 427 -29.42 13.80 -16.76
C ILE A 427 -30.82 14.07 -16.21
N GLY A 428 -30.96 14.35 -14.91
CA GLY A 428 -32.23 14.27 -14.25
C GLY A 428 -32.82 12.86 -14.37
N GLU A 429 -34.06 12.77 -14.87
CA GLU A 429 -34.72 11.47 -15.11
C GLU A 429 -34.52 10.92 -16.55
N LYS A 430 -33.94 11.71 -17.43
CA LYS A 430 -33.77 11.34 -18.84
C LYS A 430 -32.55 10.45 -19.00
N ASN A 431 -32.77 9.21 -19.45
CA ASN A 431 -31.69 8.33 -19.90
C ASN A 431 -31.10 8.87 -21.21
N ILE A 432 -29.81 9.23 -21.19
CA ILE A 432 -29.08 9.77 -22.35
C ILE A 432 -28.13 8.74 -22.95
N HIS A 433 -27.83 7.65 -22.24
CA HIS A 433 -26.96 6.58 -22.72
C HIS A 433 -27.31 5.26 -22.02
N ASP A 434 -27.42 4.16 -22.76
CA ASP A 434 -27.62 2.80 -22.27
C ASP A 434 -26.83 1.84 -23.17
N LEU A 435 -25.70 1.38 -22.70
CA LEU A 435 -24.81 0.49 -23.44
C LEU A 435 -24.68 -0.84 -22.71
N THR A 436 -24.83 -1.93 -23.45
CA THR A 436 -24.54 -3.29 -22.95
C THR A 436 -23.44 -3.92 -23.81
N GLN A 437 -22.41 -4.43 -23.18
CA GLN A 437 -21.31 -5.15 -23.83
C GLN A 437 -21.21 -6.56 -23.27
N ASN A 438 -21.09 -7.55 -24.16
CA ASN A 438 -20.86 -8.94 -23.79
C ASN A 438 -19.54 -9.41 -24.39
N VAL A 439 -18.69 -10.00 -23.55
CA VAL A 439 -17.35 -10.45 -23.95
C VAL A 439 -17.13 -11.87 -23.46
N TRP A 440 -16.51 -12.69 -24.31
CA TRP A 440 -16.03 -14.02 -23.96
C TRP A 440 -14.51 -14.02 -23.98
N ASN A 441 -13.90 -14.35 -22.85
CA ASN A 441 -12.46 -14.51 -22.75
C ASN A 441 -12.08 -15.93 -22.36
N PHE A 442 -10.95 -16.38 -22.87
CA PHE A 442 -10.34 -17.65 -22.47
C PHE A 442 -9.02 -17.32 -21.80
N ALA A 443 -8.92 -17.63 -20.51
CA ALA A 443 -7.74 -17.32 -19.70
C ALA A 443 -6.99 -18.61 -19.35
N PRO A 444 -5.89 -18.92 -20.04
CA PRO A 444 -5.02 -20.01 -19.66
C PRO A 444 -4.20 -19.63 -18.43
N MET A 445 -3.89 -20.63 -17.60
CA MET A 445 -3.04 -20.51 -16.43
C MET A 445 -2.00 -21.65 -16.45
N ALA A 446 -0.76 -21.31 -16.13
CA ALA A 446 0.30 -22.30 -15.96
C ALA A 446 1.17 -21.91 -14.76
N GLN A 447 1.50 -22.87 -13.93
CA GLN A 447 2.44 -22.69 -12.82
C GLN A 447 3.42 -23.87 -12.80
N PHE A 448 4.67 -23.55 -12.56
CA PHE A 448 5.74 -24.52 -12.38
C PHE A 448 6.56 -24.13 -11.16
N ASN A 449 6.71 -25.06 -10.21
CA ASN A 449 7.55 -24.91 -9.03
C ASN A 449 8.62 -25.98 -9.05
N TYR A 450 9.88 -25.59 -8.89
CA TYR A 450 10.99 -26.51 -8.73
C TYR A 450 11.68 -26.27 -7.39
N ARG A 451 11.80 -27.29 -6.56
CA ARG A 451 12.33 -27.24 -5.20
C ARG A 451 13.60 -28.09 -5.09
N TRP A 452 14.78 -27.48 -5.22
CA TRP A 452 16.03 -28.16 -4.91
C TRP A 452 16.14 -28.53 -3.42
N SER A 453 15.61 -27.64 -2.56
CA SER A 453 15.47 -27.82 -1.12
C SER A 453 14.36 -26.92 -0.58
N ARG A 454 14.06 -27.00 0.71
CA ARG A 454 13.12 -26.05 1.37
C ARG A 454 13.61 -24.58 1.28
N GLN A 455 14.92 -24.39 1.15
CA GLN A 455 15.58 -23.08 1.11
C GLN A 455 15.89 -22.59 -0.31
N LYS A 456 15.87 -23.50 -1.32
CA LYS A 456 16.18 -23.15 -2.71
C LYS A 456 15.06 -23.61 -3.63
N ASN A 457 14.36 -22.65 -4.22
CA ASN A 457 13.23 -22.92 -5.10
C ASN A 457 13.14 -21.90 -6.24
N LEU A 458 12.55 -22.34 -7.35
CA LEU A 458 12.15 -21.55 -8.51
C LEU A 458 10.65 -21.71 -8.72
N ARG A 459 9.93 -20.62 -8.88
CA ARG A 459 8.53 -20.60 -9.27
C ARG A 459 8.36 -19.74 -10.51
N ILE A 460 7.67 -20.27 -11.49
CA ILE A 460 7.24 -19.56 -12.69
C ILE A 460 5.72 -19.69 -12.77
N ARG A 461 5.04 -18.56 -12.96
CA ARG A 461 3.60 -18.51 -13.10
C ARG A 461 3.20 -17.63 -14.26
N TYR A 462 2.30 -18.12 -15.07
CA TYR A 462 1.59 -17.37 -16.09
C TYR A 462 0.10 -17.37 -15.76
N ASN A 463 -0.55 -16.22 -15.87
CA ASN A 463 -2.01 -16.10 -15.81
C ASN A 463 -2.53 -15.04 -16.78
N GLY A 464 -3.69 -15.32 -17.36
CA GLY A 464 -4.50 -14.36 -18.08
C GLY A 464 -5.64 -13.85 -17.22
N ASN A 465 -5.98 -12.56 -17.34
CA ASN A 465 -7.08 -11.93 -16.63
C ASN A 465 -7.76 -10.87 -17.48
N THR A 466 -9.08 -10.71 -17.30
CA THR A 466 -9.86 -9.65 -17.93
C THR A 466 -10.08 -8.52 -16.94
N ASP A 467 -9.70 -7.31 -17.31
CA ASP A 467 -9.93 -6.09 -16.53
C ASP A 467 -11.00 -5.23 -17.21
N GLN A 468 -12.02 -4.87 -16.45
CA GLN A 468 -13.11 -4.03 -16.92
C GLN A 468 -12.75 -2.55 -16.80
N PRO A 469 -13.25 -1.68 -17.72
CA PRO A 469 -13.19 -0.25 -17.53
C PRO A 469 -13.82 0.15 -16.20
N SER A 470 -13.22 1.11 -15.50
CA SER A 470 -13.82 1.67 -14.28
C SER A 470 -15.04 2.52 -14.60
N VAL A 471 -15.87 2.77 -13.58
CA VAL A 471 -17.04 3.67 -13.70
C VAL A 471 -16.63 5.04 -14.24
N THR A 472 -15.53 5.59 -13.74
CA THR A 472 -15.01 6.90 -14.18
C THR A 472 -14.58 6.87 -15.65
N GLN A 473 -13.97 5.77 -16.11
CA GLN A 473 -13.56 5.61 -17.49
C GLN A 473 -14.74 5.45 -18.47
N LEU A 474 -15.85 4.88 -18.01
CA LEU A 474 -17.06 4.73 -18.82
C LEU A 474 -17.99 5.96 -18.75
N SER A 475 -17.83 6.80 -17.72
CA SER A 475 -18.73 7.91 -17.46
C SER A 475 -18.54 9.05 -18.45
N PRO A 476 -19.50 9.36 -19.32
CA PRO A 476 -19.45 10.58 -20.14
C PRO A 476 -19.66 11.86 -19.32
N VAL A 477 -19.73 11.74 -17.98
CA VAL A 477 -19.85 12.88 -17.06
C VAL A 477 -18.57 13.67 -17.07
N VAL A 478 -18.65 14.92 -17.37
CA VAL A 478 -17.53 15.85 -17.32
C VAL A 478 -17.22 16.17 -15.85
N ASP A 479 -16.04 15.82 -15.39
CA ASP A 479 -15.53 16.29 -14.11
C ASP A 479 -14.79 17.62 -14.32
N VAL A 480 -15.27 18.64 -13.67
CA VAL A 480 -14.74 20.02 -13.73
C VAL A 480 -14.48 20.56 -12.33
N SER A 481 -14.21 19.69 -11.39
CA SER A 481 -13.69 20.11 -10.08
C SER A 481 -12.42 20.98 -10.24
N ASP A 482 -11.73 20.80 -11.34
CA ASP A 482 -10.68 21.66 -11.85
C ASP A 482 -11.05 22.11 -13.28
N PRO A 483 -11.39 23.41 -13.50
CA PRO A 483 -11.81 23.91 -14.82
C PRO A 483 -10.74 23.82 -15.91
N LEU A 484 -9.47 23.79 -15.51
CA LEU A 484 -8.36 23.64 -16.43
C LEU A 484 -8.05 22.18 -16.76
N ASN A 485 -8.50 21.25 -15.92
CA ASN A 485 -8.25 19.81 -16.10
C ASN A 485 -9.56 19.03 -16.13
N VAL A 486 -10.26 19.12 -17.23
CA VAL A 486 -11.56 18.49 -17.44
C VAL A 486 -11.37 17.02 -17.82
N THR A 487 -12.08 16.12 -17.14
CA THR A 487 -12.04 14.69 -17.45
C THR A 487 -13.44 14.17 -17.74
N TYR A 488 -13.56 13.33 -18.77
CA TYR A 488 -14.79 12.59 -19.08
C TYR A 488 -14.45 11.20 -19.58
N GLY A 489 -15.30 10.24 -19.27
CA GLY A 489 -15.11 8.86 -19.69
C GLY A 489 -15.61 8.62 -21.11
N ASN A 490 -15.26 7.44 -21.62
CA ASN A 490 -15.70 6.92 -22.91
C ASN A 490 -16.54 5.67 -22.67
N PRO A 491 -17.87 5.72 -22.92
CA PRO A 491 -18.74 4.58 -22.71
C PRO A 491 -18.48 3.41 -23.68
N ASP A 492 -17.80 3.64 -24.80
CA ASP A 492 -17.52 2.62 -25.81
C ASP A 492 -16.27 1.78 -25.53
N LEU A 493 -15.64 1.99 -24.37
CA LEU A 493 -14.46 1.23 -23.96
C LEU A 493 -14.75 -0.26 -23.84
N LYS A 494 -13.85 -1.04 -24.40
CA LYS A 494 -13.84 -2.51 -24.28
C LYS A 494 -12.96 -2.94 -23.11
N PRO A 495 -13.28 -4.08 -22.47
CA PRO A 495 -12.42 -4.67 -21.47
C PRO A 495 -11.00 -4.93 -22.00
N SER A 496 -10.01 -4.74 -21.15
CA SER A 496 -8.65 -5.13 -21.43
C SER A 496 -8.38 -6.57 -21.00
N PHE A 497 -7.41 -7.21 -21.64
CA PHE A 497 -6.96 -8.54 -21.24
C PHE A 497 -5.47 -8.50 -20.90
N GLU A 498 -5.16 -8.91 -19.68
CA GLU A 498 -3.80 -8.95 -19.15
C GLU A 498 -3.19 -10.34 -19.30
N HIS A 499 -2.00 -10.42 -19.89
CA HIS A 499 -1.12 -11.57 -19.84
C HIS A 499 0.00 -11.27 -18.84
N ARG A 500 0.16 -12.09 -17.82
CA ARG A 500 1.15 -11.87 -16.78
C ARG A 500 2.02 -13.09 -16.54
N VAL A 501 3.35 -12.87 -16.55
CA VAL A 501 4.35 -13.86 -16.17
C VAL A 501 5.10 -13.39 -14.93
N ASN A 502 5.11 -14.22 -13.90
CA ASN A 502 5.87 -13.96 -12.68
C ASN A 502 6.94 -15.04 -12.52
N ILE A 503 8.16 -14.62 -12.24
CA ILE A 503 9.31 -15.50 -11.95
C ILE A 503 9.81 -15.18 -10.55
N ARG A 504 9.98 -16.21 -9.74
CA ARG A 504 10.56 -16.09 -8.40
C ARG A 504 11.61 -17.16 -8.20
N PHE A 505 12.81 -16.73 -7.90
CA PHE A 505 13.89 -17.60 -7.46
C PHE A 505 14.34 -17.21 -6.06
N MET A 506 14.45 -18.17 -5.17
CA MET A 506 14.94 -18.00 -3.80
C MET A 506 16.03 -19.01 -3.52
N ASN A 507 17.11 -18.53 -2.91
CA ASN A 507 18.19 -19.36 -2.38
C ASN A 507 18.66 -18.76 -1.05
N PHE A 508 18.40 -19.46 0.03
CA PHE A 508 18.81 -19.08 1.38
C PHE A 508 19.68 -20.17 1.99
N ASN A 509 20.87 -19.81 2.43
CA ASN A 509 21.75 -20.70 3.18
C ASN A 509 21.72 -20.28 4.66
N PRO A 510 21.01 -21.01 5.54
CA PRO A 510 20.89 -20.64 6.96
C PRO A 510 22.21 -20.74 7.72
N GLU A 511 23.09 -21.68 7.37
CA GLU A 511 24.39 -21.87 8.04
C GLU A 511 25.32 -20.69 7.81
N LYS A 512 25.32 -20.16 6.58
CA LYS A 512 26.14 -19.02 6.18
C LYS A 512 25.38 -17.70 6.28
N ASN A 513 24.09 -17.72 6.65
CA ASN A 513 23.18 -16.55 6.63
C ASN A 513 23.22 -15.76 5.31
N GLN A 514 23.37 -16.48 4.19
CA GLN A 514 23.44 -15.92 2.84
C GLN A 514 22.08 -16.03 2.16
N ALA A 515 21.67 -14.99 1.46
CA ALA A 515 20.42 -14.99 0.70
C ALA A 515 20.64 -14.39 -0.69
N LEU A 516 20.11 -15.07 -1.69
CA LEU A 516 19.98 -14.59 -3.07
C LEU A 516 18.53 -14.77 -3.49
N ASN A 517 17.86 -13.66 -3.83
CA ASN A 517 16.47 -13.68 -4.28
C ASN A 517 16.36 -12.91 -5.58
N PHE A 518 15.65 -13.47 -6.54
CA PHE A 518 15.29 -12.82 -7.78
C PHE A 518 13.78 -12.84 -7.97
N PHE A 519 13.21 -11.70 -8.38
CA PHE A 519 11.82 -11.53 -8.74
C PHE A 519 11.75 -10.89 -10.11
N GLY A 520 10.98 -11.48 -11.01
CA GLY A 520 10.68 -10.93 -12.33
C GLY A 520 9.17 -10.88 -12.54
N ASP A 521 8.70 -9.82 -13.16
CA ASP A 521 7.31 -9.63 -13.56
C ASP A 521 7.29 -9.10 -14.99
N PHE A 522 6.52 -9.74 -15.86
CA PHE A 522 6.26 -9.27 -17.21
C PHE A 522 4.75 -9.20 -17.41
N ARG A 523 4.27 -8.08 -17.91
CA ARG A 523 2.86 -7.81 -18.16
C ARG A 523 2.69 -7.30 -19.59
N TYR A 524 1.76 -7.90 -20.33
CA TYR A 524 1.34 -7.46 -21.65
C TYR A 524 -0.18 -7.27 -21.64
N LEU A 525 -0.64 -6.17 -22.22
CA LEU A 525 -2.05 -5.78 -22.24
C LEU A 525 -2.58 -5.75 -23.68
N THR A 526 -3.66 -6.48 -23.87
CA THR A 526 -4.47 -6.41 -25.07
C THR A 526 -5.66 -5.50 -24.80
N ASN A 527 -5.96 -4.55 -25.70
CA ASN A 527 -6.98 -3.51 -25.50
C ASN A 527 -6.79 -2.72 -24.22
N ASP A 528 -5.56 -2.31 -23.90
CA ASP A 528 -5.29 -1.47 -22.74
C ASP A 528 -6.07 -0.16 -22.82
N ILE A 529 -6.53 0.33 -21.67
CA ILE A 529 -7.27 1.58 -21.56
C ILE A 529 -6.30 2.68 -21.16
N VAL A 530 -6.05 3.60 -22.06
CA VAL A 530 -5.14 4.72 -21.85
C VAL A 530 -5.87 6.05 -21.89
N SER A 531 -5.32 7.05 -21.20
CA SER A 531 -5.83 8.42 -21.31
C SER A 531 -5.42 9.05 -22.65
N SER A 532 -6.38 9.76 -23.26
CA SER A 532 -6.19 10.62 -24.42
C SER A 532 -6.45 12.05 -23.99
N THR A 533 -5.42 12.88 -23.99
CA THR A 533 -5.49 14.27 -23.49
C THR A 533 -5.36 15.25 -24.62
N PHE A 534 -6.32 16.17 -24.70
CA PHE A 534 -6.29 17.34 -25.58
C PHE A 534 -6.04 18.59 -24.74
N THR A 535 -5.04 19.38 -25.11
CA THR A 535 -4.75 20.66 -24.45
C THR A 535 -4.98 21.81 -25.42
N ASP A 536 -5.88 22.71 -25.07
CA ASP A 536 -6.08 23.96 -25.78
C ASP A 536 -5.03 24.98 -25.32
N LYS A 537 -4.10 25.31 -26.20
CA LYS A 537 -3.02 26.26 -25.92
C LYS A 537 -3.48 27.68 -25.65
N SER A 538 -4.58 28.09 -26.28
CA SER A 538 -5.10 29.46 -26.12
C SER A 538 -5.70 29.70 -24.74
N THR A 539 -6.12 28.63 -24.08
CA THR A 539 -6.78 28.67 -22.77
C THR A 539 -6.02 27.95 -21.69
N GLY A 540 -5.05 27.08 -22.03
CA GLY A 540 -4.38 26.19 -21.10
C GLY A 540 -5.26 25.03 -20.60
N ARG A 541 -6.53 24.95 -21.03
CA ARG A 541 -7.48 23.91 -20.61
C ARG A 541 -7.10 22.56 -21.20
N LYS A 542 -7.11 21.55 -20.36
CA LYS A 542 -6.91 20.15 -20.73
C LYS A 542 -8.21 19.38 -20.65
N GLU A 543 -8.48 18.62 -21.68
CA GLU A 543 -9.59 17.68 -21.74
C GLU A 543 -9.03 16.26 -21.84
N THR A 544 -9.35 15.40 -20.90
CA THR A 544 -8.86 14.03 -20.85
C THR A 544 -10.04 13.07 -21.03
N THR A 545 -9.90 12.15 -21.96
CA THR A 545 -10.80 11.00 -22.15
C THR A 545 -10.00 9.70 -22.18
N TYR A 546 -10.63 8.59 -22.52
CA TYR A 546 -10.01 7.26 -22.51
C TYR A 546 -10.24 6.54 -23.83
N GLU A 547 -9.23 5.79 -24.25
CA GLU A 547 -9.27 5.01 -25.49
C GLU A 547 -8.64 3.62 -25.28
N ASN A 548 -9.08 2.64 -26.06
CA ASN A 548 -8.42 1.33 -26.08
C ASN A 548 -7.25 1.33 -27.04
N VAL A 549 -6.09 0.87 -26.60
CA VAL A 549 -4.88 0.68 -27.41
C VAL A 549 -4.35 -0.74 -27.29
N ALA A 550 -3.59 -1.18 -28.28
CA ALA A 550 -2.90 -2.47 -28.26
C ALA A 550 -1.39 -2.29 -28.03
N GLY A 551 -0.75 -3.34 -27.54
CA GLY A 551 0.71 -3.45 -27.50
C GLY A 551 1.39 -2.81 -26.30
N ASN A 552 0.67 -2.46 -25.24
CA ASN A 552 1.25 -1.98 -24.00
C ASN A 552 1.83 -3.15 -23.20
N TRP A 553 3.07 -2.97 -22.72
CA TRP A 553 3.71 -3.95 -21.87
C TRP A 553 4.72 -3.32 -20.92
N ASN A 554 4.96 -3.98 -19.82
CA ASN A 554 6.00 -3.61 -18.89
C ASN A 554 6.69 -4.85 -18.32
N THR A 555 7.93 -4.65 -17.90
CA THR A 555 8.70 -5.67 -17.19
C THR A 555 9.45 -5.06 -16.03
N ASN A 556 9.52 -5.79 -14.93
CA ASN A 556 10.24 -5.37 -13.73
C ASN A 556 11.04 -6.55 -13.20
N GLY A 557 12.30 -6.29 -12.86
CA GLY A 557 13.20 -7.25 -12.23
C GLY A 557 13.77 -6.70 -10.93
N ARG A 558 13.92 -7.56 -9.93
CA ARG A 558 14.59 -7.22 -8.68
C ARG A 558 15.49 -8.36 -8.25
N LEU A 559 16.76 -8.05 -8.05
CA LEU A 559 17.76 -8.96 -7.50
C LEU A 559 18.17 -8.45 -6.11
N MET A 560 18.13 -9.33 -5.13
CA MET A 560 18.51 -9.02 -3.75
C MET A 560 19.57 -10.01 -3.28
N LEU A 561 20.66 -9.50 -2.75
CA LEU A 561 21.78 -10.25 -2.24
C LEU A 561 22.08 -9.82 -0.80
N ASN A 562 22.23 -10.79 0.09
CA ASN A 562 22.74 -10.56 1.44
C ASN A 562 23.88 -11.53 1.70
N LEU A 563 25.09 -11.00 1.94
CA LEU A 563 26.32 -11.76 2.12
C LEU A 563 26.99 -11.32 3.43
N PRO A 564 27.00 -12.16 4.48
CA PRO A 564 27.92 -11.96 5.59
C PRO A 564 29.36 -12.22 5.13
N LEU A 565 30.30 -11.40 5.60
CA LEU A 565 31.71 -11.57 5.33
C LEU A 565 32.30 -12.67 6.23
N LYS A 566 33.57 -13.04 6.01
CA LYS A 566 34.29 -14.01 6.86
C LYS A 566 34.18 -13.67 8.36
N ASN A 567 34.27 -12.38 8.70
CA ASN A 567 33.89 -11.89 10.01
C ASN A 567 32.37 -11.67 10.02
N ILE A 568 31.60 -12.56 10.67
CA ILE A 568 30.14 -12.54 10.76
C ILE A 568 29.56 -11.22 11.32
N LYS A 569 30.39 -10.37 11.92
CA LYS A 569 29.99 -9.01 12.37
C LYS A 569 29.70 -8.07 11.20
N PHE A 570 30.23 -8.39 10.01
CA PHE A 570 30.01 -7.61 8.80
C PHE A 570 29.06 -8.32 7.84
N SER A 571 28.14 -7.59 7.22
CA SER A 571 27.32 -8.10 6.11
C SER A 571 27.16 -7.04 5.03
N ILE A 572 27.21 -7.50 3.78
CA ILE A 572 26.93 -6.70 2.59
C ILE A 572 25.50 -7.00 2.14
N PHE A 573 24.77 -5.94 1.82
CA PHE A 573 23.48 -6.00 1.18
C PHE A 573 23.55 -5.30 -0.18
N SER A 574 23.00 -5.93 -1.22
CA SER A 574 22.79 -5.33 -2.53
C SER A 574 21.36 -5.55 -2.97
N MET A 575 20.78 -4.54 -3.58
CA MET A 575 19.47 -4.63 -4.22
C MET A 575 19.51 -3.87 -5.53
N THR A 576 19.45 -4.63 -6.63
CA THR A 576 19.33 -4.12 -8.00
C THR A 576 17.88 -4.15 -8.43
N PHE A 577 17.40 -3.09 -9.01
CA PHE A 577 16.09 -2.99 -9.62
C PHE A 577 16.23 -2.55 -11.08
N ALA A 578 15.49 -3.20 -11.99
CA ALA A 578 15.39 -2.81 -13.39
C ALA A 578 13.93 -2.88 -13.83
N GLY A 579 13.42 -1.80 -14.39
CA GLY A 579 12.07 -1.69 -14.94
C GLY A 579 12.09 -1.08 -16.33
N TYR A 580 11.21 -1.57 -17.19
CA TYR A 580 10.98 -1.00 -18.50
C TYR A 580 9.49 -1.04 -18.81
N SER A 581 8.94 0.07 -19.32
CA SER A 581 7.58 0.14 -19.83
C SER A 581 7.54 0.69 -21.24
N HIS A 582 6.62 0.13 -22.04
CA HIS A 582 6.29 0.50 -23.40
C HIS A 582 4.81 0.81 -23.44
N THR A 583 4.46 2.09 -23.47
CA THR A 583 3.08 2.55 -23.31
C THR A 583 2.69 3.44 -24.47
N ASN A 584 1.72 2.99 -25.26
CA ASN A 584 1.06 3.80 -26.27
C ASN A 584 0.00 4.67 -25.57
N GLY A 585 -0.15 5.89 -26.03
CA GLY A 585 -1.12 6.86 -25.54
C GLY A 585 -1.37 7.94 -26.59
N PHE A 586 -2.15 8.96 -26.21
CA PHE A 586 -2.49 10.05 -27.13
C PHE A 586 -2.23 11.39 -26.46
N SER A 587 -1.71 12.32 -27.23
CA SER A 587 -1.56 13.73 -26.85
C SER A 587 -2.06 14.61 -27.98
N ASN A 588 -3.07 15.44 -27.73
CA ASN A 588 -3.75 16.26 -28.74
C ASN A 588 -4.25 15.47 -29.98
N GLY A 589 -4.74 14.23 -29.75
CA GLY A 589 -5.20 13.35 -30.83
C GLY A 589 -4.09 12.64 -31.60
N GLU A 590 -2.83 12.93 -31.32
CA GLU A 590 -1.68 12.28 -31.95
C GLU A 590 -1.18 11.11 -31.09
N ALA A 591 -0.87 9.99 -31.73
CA ALA A 591 -0.35 8.81 -31.02
C ALA A 591 1.06 9.08 -30.48
N ASN A 592 1.27 8.81 -29.21
CA ASN A 592 2.55 8.90 -28.54
C ASN A 592 2.95 7.56 -27.92
N LEU A 593 4.12 7.07 -28.29
CA LEU A 593 4.75 5.93 -27.65
C LEU A 593 5.74 6.43 -26.60
N SER A 594 5.42 6.20 -25.34
CA SER A 594 6.32 6.48 -24.22
C SER A 594 7.05 5.22 -23.77
N LYS A 595 8.38 5.29 -23.78
CA LYS A 595 9.29 4.25 -23.29
C LYS A 595 9.96 4.76 -22.01
N VAL A 596 9.70 4.09 -20.89
CA VAL A 596 10.27 4.47 -19.60
C VAL A 596 11.21 3.39 -19.12
N THR A 597 12.45 3.77 -18.84
CA THR A 597 13.48 2.89 -18.26
C THR A 597 13.79 3.33 -16.84
N ASN A 598 13.68 2.42 -15.88
CA ASN A 598 14.00 2.65 -14.49
C ASN A 598 15.07 1.66 -14.05
N LEU A 599 16.24 2.14 -13.65
CA LEU A 599 17.32 1.33 -13.11
C LEU A 599 17.67 1.83 -11.71
N GLY A 600 17.92 0.94 -10.79
CA GLY A 600 18.30 1.33 -9.44
C GLY A 600 19.23 0.31 -8.79
N GLU A 601 20.18 0.82 -8.01
CA GLU A 601 21.08 0.02 -7.20
C GLU A 601 21.12 0.58 -5.77
N THR A 602 21.09 -0.31 -4.81
CA THR A 602 21.31 0.00 -3.41
C THR A 602 22.35 -0.94 -2.84
N LEU A 603 23.46 -0.39 -2.39
CA LEU A 603 24.53 -1.10 -1.71
C LEU A 603 24.56 -0.72 -0.23
N GLY A 604 24.77 -1.68 0.64
CA GLY A 604 24.87 -1.44 2.08
C GLY A 604 25.91 -2.33 2.73
N LEU A 605 26.62 -1.75 3.70
CA LEU A 605 27.52 -2.45 4.62
C LEU A 605 26.98 -2.28 6.02
N ASN A 606 26.81 -3.36 6.76
CA ASN A 606 26.43 -3.33 8.16
C ASN A 606 27.51 -4.01 9.00
N TYR A 607 27.82 -3.40 10.15
CA TYR A 607 28.66 -3.95 11.19
C TYR A 607 27.87 -4.01 12.50
N ARG A 608 28.02 -5.09 13.23
CA ARG A 608 27.36 -5.29 14.52
C ARG A 608 28.31 -5.91 15.53
N SER A 609 28.36 -5.27 16.70
CA SER A 609 29.05 -5.78 17.90
C SER A 609 28.23 -5.44 19.14
N ASP A 610 28.73 -5.88 20.31
CA ASP A 610 28.09 -5.60 21.59
C ASP A 610 28.17 -4.11 21.97
N ALA A 611 29.18 -3.40 21.45
CA ALA A 611 29.44 -1.97 21.77
C ALA A 611 28.90 -1.02 20.68
N ILE A 612 28.86 -1.45 19.41
CA ILE A 612 28.55 -0.55 18.29
C ILE A 612 27.77 -1.34 17.23
N ASP A 613 26.64 -0.80 16.81
CA ASP A 613 25.95 -1.14 15.58
C ASP A 613 26.16 0.01 14.59
N PHE A 614 26.69 -0.30 13.39
CA PHE A 614 26.95 0.69 12.36
C PHE A 614 26.47 0.19 10.99
N GLY A 615 25.81 1.04 10.24
CA GLY A 615 25.37 0.73 8.89
C GLY A 615 25.60 1.91 7.93
N VAL A 616 26.19 1.63 6.77
CA VAL A 616 26.28 2.59 5.66
C VAL A 616 25.53 2.04 4.46
N ARG A 617 24.85 2.90 3.72
CA ARG A 617 24.15 2.53 2.50
C ARG A 617 24.25 3.67 1.50
N GLY A 618 24.49 3.31 0.23
CA GLY A 618 24.35 4.18 -0.91
C GLY A 618 23.26 3.68 -1.84
N ASN A 619 22.57 4.58 -2.51
CA ASN A 619 21.59 4.26 -3.53
C ASN A 619 21.72 5.23 -4.70
N ILE A 620 21.47 4.71 -5.90
CA ILE A 620 21.34 5.48 -7.13
C ILE A 620 20.19 4.92 -7.94
N SER A 621 19.40 5.78 -8.54
CA SER A 621 18.41 5.40 -9.53
C SER A 621 18.47 6.30 -10.74
N TYR A 622 18.37 5.68 -11.91
CA TYR A 622 18.25 6.32 -13.21
C TYR A 622 16.84 6.13 -13.74
N ASN A 623 16.26 7.20 -14.25
CA ASN A 623 14.96 7.20 -14.89
C ASN A 623 15.10 7.89 -16.24
N GLY A 624 14.84 7.16 -17.32
CA GLY A 624 14.89 7.66 -18.68
C GLY A 624 13.51 7.58 -19.33
N VAL A 625 13.02 8.68 -19.87
CA VAL A 625 11.76 8.76 -20.61
C VAL A 625 12.08 9.12 -22.07
N ARG A 626 11.52 8.36 -23.01
CA ARG A 626 11.64 8.55 -24.44
C ARG A 626 10.24 8.54 -25.05
N ASN A 627 9.90 9.60 -25.74
CA ASN A 627 8.63 9.76 -26.42
C ASN A 627 8.84 9.72 -27.94
N SER A 628 7.86 9.18 -28.68
CA SER A 628 7.89 9.13 -30.13
C SER A 628 7.35 10.40 -30.80
N LEU A 629 6.55 11.18 -30.09
CA LEU A 629 5.92 12.38 -30.61
C LEU A 629 6.97 13.49 -30.80
N GLU A 630 7.01 14.05 -31.98
CA GLU A 630 7.92 15.12 -32.32
C GLU A 630 7.62 16.37 -31.46
N GLY A 631 8.66 17.01 -30.93
CA GLY A 631 8.51 18.14 -29.99
C GLY A 631 8.41 17.75 -28.50
N GLN A 632 8.17 16.49 -28.17
CA GLN A 632 8.27 16.04 -26.78
C GLN A 632 9.71 15.77 -26.38
N GLN A 633 10.13 16.38 -25.28
CA GLN A 633 11.50 16.24 -24.79
C GLN A 633 11.74 14.87 -24.17
N ASN A 634 12.80 14.20 -24.63
CA ASN A 634 13.35 13.05 -23.96
C ASN A 634 14.05 13.50 -22.67
N GLN A 635 13.79 12.81 -21.56
CA GLN A 635 14.32 13.19 -20.27
C GLN A 635 15.11 12.08 -19.61
N ASN A 636 16.17 12.50 -18.92
CA ASN A 636 16.92 11.65 -18.01
C ASN A 636 17.00 12.36 -16.65
N TYR A 637 16.66 11.66 -15.60
CA TYR A 637 16.89 12.17 -14.25
C TYR A 637 17.45 11.08 -13.34
N TYR A 638 18.25 11.52 -12.40
CA TYR A 638 18.89 10.65 -11.43
C TYR A 638 18.46 11.06 -10.02
N ASN A 639 18.18 10.05 -9.19
CA ASN A 639 18.07 10.24 -7.76
C ASN A 639 19.17 9.41 -7.10
N TYR A 640 19.97 10.03 -6.27
CA TYR A 640 21.04 9.34 -5.56
C TYR A 640 21.14 9.83 -4.12
N GLY A 641 21.68 8.98 -3.29
CA GLY A 641 21.80 9.30 -1.90
C GLY A 641 22.65 8.30 -1.13
N GLY A 642 22.88 8.66 0.10
CA GLY A 642 23.61 7.83 1.04
C GLY A 642 23.05 7.99 2.45
N SER A 643 23.24 6.99 3.28
CA SER A 643 22.87 7.07 4.68
C SER A 643 23.87 6.34 5.55
N ALA A 644 24.15 6.90 6.72
CA ALA A 644 24.89 6.24 7.78
C ALA A 644 24.04 6.26 9.05
N ASN A 645 23.97 5.11 9.70
CA ASN A 645 23.30 4.98 10.99
C ASN A 645 24.24 4.33 11.99
N THR A 646 24.25 4.83 13.21
CA THR A 646 25.12 4.36 14.28
C THR A 646 24.34 4.28 15.59
N THR A 647 24.55 3.20 16.34
CA THR A 647 24.16 3.07 17.74
C THR A 647 25.37 2.68 18.54
N ILE A 648 25.73 3.48 19.54
CA ILE A 648 26.85 3.25 20.45
C ILE A 648 26.28 2.92 21.83
N TYR A 649 26.65 1.77 22.37
CA TYR A 649 26.25 1.32 23.70
C TYR A 649 27.36 1.70 24.69
N LEU A 650 27.02 2.54 25.65
CA LEU A 650 27.94 3.09 26.62
C LEU A 650 27.74 2.44 27.99
N PRO A 651 28.75 2.53 28.90
CA PRO A 651 28.59 2.14 30.30
C PRO A 651 27.39 2.82 30.97
N TYR A 652 26.93 2.27 32.08
CA TYR A 652 25.80 2.76 32.88
C TYR A 652 24.47 2.84 32.12
N ASP A 653 24.29 1.93 31.14
CA ASP A 653 23.06 1.80 30.36
C ASP A 653 22.69 3.06 29.54
N PHE A 654 23.66 3.83 29.16
CA PHE A 654 23.49 4.86 28.14
C PHE A 654 23.64 4.29 26.73
N SER A 655 22.94 4.88 25.78
CA SER A 655 23.23 4.70 24.35
C SER A 655 23.02 5.99 23.58
N ILE A 656 23.81 6.15 22.54
CA ILE A 656 23.74 7.26 21.59
C ILE A 656 23.37 6.69 20.24
N GLU A 657 22.40 7.31 19.60
CA GLU A 657 21.99 6.97 18.24
C GLU A 657 22.13 8.19 17.36
N SER A 658 22.61 7.97 16.16
CA SER A 658 22.69 9.01 15.14
C SER A 658 22.39 8.39 13.78
N ASP A 659 21.60 9.07 12.99
CA ASP A 659 21.41 8.78 11.59
C ASP A 659 21.58 10.05 10.75
N ILE A 660 22.33 9.93 9.68
CA ILE A 660 22.52 10.95 8.68
C ILE A 660 22.12 10.38 7.31
N ASN A 661 21.31 11.14 6.59
CA ASN A 661 20.87 10.78 5.27
C ASN A 661 21.15 11.94 4.33
N TYR A 662 21.74 11.63 3.20
CA TYR A 662 21.90 12.54 2.08
C TYR A 662 21.00 12.10 0.94
N SER A 663 20.26 13.02 0.34
CA SER A 663 19.47 12.79 -0.85
C SER A 663 19.63 13.93 -1.84
N SER A 664 19.77 13.57 -3.11
CA SER A 664 19.88 14.55 -4.21
C SER A 664 19.18 14.01 -5.44
N ASN A 665 18.67 14.92 -6.25
CA ASN A 665 18.10 14.64 -7.55
C ASN A 665 18.74 15.54 -8.64
N THR A 666 18.67 15.10 -9.88
CA THR A 666 19.08 15.91 -11.05
C THR A 666 18.01 15.86 -12.11
N GLY A 667 17.93 16.88 -12.96
CA GLY A 667 16.98 16.94 -14.07
C GLY A 667 15.57 17.41 -13.67
N TYR A 668 15.39 17.92 -12.47
CA TYR A 668 14.16 18.56 -12.02
C TYR A 668 14.12 20.04 -12.43
N ALA A 669 12.94 20.65 -12.43
CA ALA A 669 12.80 22.07 -12.71
C ALA A 669 13.56 22.93 -11.68
N ASP A 670 13.88 24.17 -12.06
CA ASP A 670 14.54 25.11 -11.17
C ASP A 670 13.65 25.37 -9.94
N GLY A 671 14.27 25.37 -8.76
CA GLY A 671 13.58 25.48 -7.48
C GLY A 671 13.02 24.17 -6.91
N TYR A 672 13.00 23.08 -7.68
CA TYR A 672 12.57 21.74 -7.23
C TYR A 672 13.74 20.74 -7.13
N GLN A 673 14.95 21.23 -7.22
CA GLN A 673 16.14 20.41 -7.01
C GLN A 673 16.29 20.10 -5.52
N GLN A 674 16.49 18.83 -5.23
CA GLN A 674 16.78 18.38 -3.87
C GLN A 674 18.28 18.19 -3.69
N ASN A 675 18.81 18.77 -2.61
CA ASN A 675 20.17 18.54 -2.14
C ASN A 675 20.15 18.67 -0.62
N GLU A 676 19.82 17.58 0.06
CA GLU A 676 19.39 17.58 1.45
C GLU A 676 20.25 16.65 2.30
N TRP A 677 20.76 17.19 3.41
CA TRP A 677 21.34 16.42 4.51
C TRP A 677 20.37 16.41 5.68
N LEU A 678 19.83 15.26 5.99
CA LEU A 678 18.96 15.06 7.15
C LEU A 678 19.73 14.35 8.24
N TRP A 679 20.04 15.06 9.32
CA TRP A 679 20.75 14.52 10.48
C TRP A 679 19.86 14.52 11.71
N ASN A 680 19.72 13.33 12.31
CA ASN A 680 18.98 13.13 13.56
C ASN A 680 19.89 12.46 14.58
N ALA A 681 19.70 12.80 15.86
CA ALA A 681 20.45 12.19 16.95
C ALA A 681 19.58 11.99 18.20
N SER A 682 19.92 11.00 18.98
CA SER A 682 19.30 10.78 20.29
C SER A 682 20.29 10.25 21.31
N VAL A 683 20.06 10.62 22.57
CA VAL A 683 20.72 10.06 23.74
C VAL A 683 19.63 9.44 24.61
N GLN A 684 19.86 8.23 25.06
CA GLN A 684 18.93 7.55 25.95
C GLN A 684 19.63 6.84 27.09
N LYS A 685 18.93 6.75 28.21
CA LYS A 685 19.38 6.06 29.43
C LYS A 685 18.28 5.10 29.89
N GLN A 686 18.63 3.85 30.12
CA GLN A 686 17.76 2.91 30.80
C GLN A 686 17.84 3.18 32.31
N ILE A 687 16.67 3.22 32.95
CA ILE A 687 16.50 3.50 34.36
C ILE A 687 15.74 2.37 35.05
N PHE A 688 15.72 2.39 36.38
CA PHE A 688 15.19 1.35 37.27
C PHE A 688 16.05 0.08 37.30
N LYS A 689 15.95 -0.67 38.42
CA LYS A 689 16.72 -1.93 38.61
C LYS A 689 16.47 -2.99 37.54
N GLN A 690 15.27 -3.02 36.98
CA GLN A 690 14.85 -3.96 35.93
C GLN A 690 15.09 -3.42 34.52
N LYS A 691 15.66 -2.22 34.36
CA LYS A 691 15.90 -1.53 33.07
C LYS A 691 14.61 -1.39 32.23
N ASN A 692 13.48 -1.29 32.89
CA ASN A 692 12.16 -1.21 32.29
C ASN A 692 11.67 0.22 32.03
N GLY A 693 12.38 1.23 32.54
CA GLY A 693 12.22 2.63 32.21
C GLY A 693 13.31 3.09 31.26
N THR A 694 13.01 4.04 30.37
CA THR A 694 13.97 4.69 29.46
C THR A 694 13.65 6.17 29.40
N LEU A 695 14.64 7.00 29.67
CA LEU A 695 14.62 8.43 29.35
C LEU A 695 15.35 8.62 28.04
N ARG A 696 14.77 9.40 27.12
CA ARG A 696 15.36 9.69 25.82
C ARG A 696 15.22 11.17 25.50
N PHE A 697 16.31 11.78 25.07
CA PHE A 697 16.33 13.08 24.44
C PHE A 697 16.65 12.88 22.95
N LYS A 698 15.86 13.45 22.06
CA LYS A 698 15.98 13.28 20.62
C LYS A 698 15.86 14.60 19.89
N ILE A 699 16.72 14.82 18.91
CA ILE A 699 16.70 15.98 18.01
C ILE A 699 16.48 15.46 16.59
N TYR A 700 15.54 16.08 15.92
CA TYR A 700 15.19 15.80 14.52
C TYR A 700 15.69 16.93 13.64
N ASP A 701 16.21 16.58 12.43
CA ASP A 701 16.65 17.51 11.42
C ASP A 701 17.55 18.61 11.97
N ILE A 702 18.69 18.21 12.55
CA ILE A 702 19.66 19.11 13.20
C ILE A 702 20.14 20.19 12.23
N LEU A 703 20.29 19.85 10.94
CA LEU A 703 20.78 20.75 9.90
C LEU A 703 19.68 21.64 9.30
N GLN A 704 18.42 21.42 9.63
CA GLN A 704 17.25 22.18 9.17
C GLN A 704 17.09 22.21 7.64
N GLN A 705 17.42 21.09 6.99
CA GLN A 705 17.42 21.00 5.53
C GLN A 705 16.28 20.16 4.97
N ARG A 706 15.36 19.68 5.82
CA ARG A 706 14.30 18.79 5.36
C ARG A 706 13.38 19.47 4.35
N SER A 707 13.26 18.85 3.20
CA SER A 707 12.32 19.19 2.13
C SER A 707 11.50 17.97 1.73
N ASN A 708 10.38 18.18 1.06
CA ASN A 708 9.58 17.09 0.50
C ASN A 708 9.24 17.44 -0.96
N ILE A 709 10.08 16.97 -1.86
CA ILE A 709 9.99 17.22 -3.30
C ILE A 709 9.79 15.87 -4.00
N SER A 710 8.87 15.84 -4.94
CA SER A 710 8.58 14.66 -5.76
C SER A 710 8.38 15.03 -7.22
N ARG A 711 8.70 14.11 -8.14
CA ARG A 711 8.44 14.24 -9.58
C ARG A 711 7.55 13.13 -10.09
N SER A 712 6.57 13.49 -10.90
CA SER A 712 5.76 12.58 -11.70
C SER A 712 5.99 12.88 -13.18
N VAL A 713 6.23 11.83 -13.96
CA VAL A 713 6.42 11.92 -15.41
C VAL A 713 5.46 10.98 -16.11
N THR A 714 4.69 11.50 -17.03
CA THR A 714 3.78 10.76 -17.90
C THR A 714 4.09 11.06 -19.37
N ALA A 715 3.36 10.45 -20.29
CA ALA A 715 3.46 10.77 -21.71
C ALA A 715 3.06 12.23 -22.04
N ASN A 716 2.27 12.86 -21.17
CA ASN A 716 1.62 14.14 -21.43
C ASN A 716 2.16 15.31 -20.60
N TYR A 717 2.80 15.05 -19.46
CA TYR A 717 3.31 16.09 -18.57
C TYR A 717 4.48 15.62 -17.70
N ILE A 718 5.24 16.61 -17.21
CA ILE A 718 6.19 16.48 -16.12
C ILE A 718 5.71 17.40 -15.00
N ARG A 719 5.56 16.84 -13.79
CA ARG A 719 5.07 17.58 -12.62
C ARG A 719 6.03 17.45 -11.47
N ASP A 720 6.56 18.57 -11.02
CA ASP A 720 7.34 18.70 -9.79
C ASP A 720 6.47 19.27 -8.69
N THR A 721 6.49 18.63 -7.53
CA THR A 721 5.67 19.04 -6.38
C THR A 721 6.56 19.18 -5.16
N GLN A 722 6.47 20.31 -4.49
CA GLN A 722 7.07 20.57 -3.19
C GLN A 722 5.97 20.75 -2.16
N THR A 723 6.06 20.04 -1.04
CA THR A 723 5.10 20.17 0.06
C THR A 723 5.79 20.53 1.37
N ASN A 724 5.04 21.19 2.27
CA ASN A 724 5.50 21.41 3.62
C ASN A 724 5.71 20.07 4.36
N THR A 725 6.63 20.10 5.33
CA THR A 725 6.94 18.96 6.18
C THR A 725 7.38 19.44 7.56
N LEU A 726 7.50 18.53 8.52
CA LEU A 726 8.05 18.85 9.83
C LEU A 726 9.51 19.28 9.71
N THR A 727 9.82 20.47 10.19
CA THR A 727 11.17 20.99 10.29
C THR A 727 11.81 20.60 11.64
N SER A 728 13.06 21.02 11.87
CA SER A 728 13.83 20.72 13.08
C SER A 728 13.08 20.97 14.39
N TYR A 729 13.10 19.99 15.28
CA TYR A 729 12.58 20.06 16.64
C TYR A 729 13.29 19.05 17.55
N PHE A 730 13.18 19.22 18.85
CA PHE A 730 13.66 18.25 19.83
C PHE A 730 12.53 17.76 20.72
N MET A 731 12.70 16.57 21.29
CA MET A 731 11.73 15.96 22.20
C MET A 731 12.39 15.20 23.34
N PHE A 732 11.77 15.25 24.51
CA PHE A 732 12.05 14.39 25.65
C PHE A 732 10.99 13.31 25.71
N HIS A 733 11.41 12.06 25.87
CA HIS A 733 10.50 10.91 26.00
C HIS A 733 10.80 10.14 27.28
N PHE A 734 9.74 9.70 27.91
CA PHE A 734 9.77 8.68 28.93
C PHE A 734 9.06 7.44 28.44
N VAL A 735 9.72 6.28 28.46
CA VAL A 735 9.19 4.99 28.02
C VAL A 735 9.22 4.04 29.20
N TYR A 736 8.09 3.40 29.49
CA TYR A 736 7.98 2.37 30.51
C TYR A 736 7.51 1.06 29.90
N ARG A 737 8.19 -0.06 30.22
CA ARG A 737 7.87 -1.40 29.74
C ARG A 737 7.61 -2.31 30.92
N PHE A 738 6.55 -3.11 30.83
CA PHE A 738 6.26 -4.11 31.83
C PHE A 738 6.04 -5.47 31.18
N ASN A 739 6.44 -6.53 31.87
CA ASN A 739 6.22 -7.90 31.45
C ASN A 739 6.09 -8.78 32.68
N ILE A 740 4.95 -9.45 32.84
CA ILE A 740 4.61 -10.31 33.95
C ILE A 740 4.18 -11.65 33.35
N PHE A 741 5.08 -12.65 33.36
CA PHE A 741 4.79 -14.00 32.88
C PHE A 741 4.76 -14.99 34.02
N LYS A 742 3.83 -15.97 34.01
CA LYS A 742 3.68 -16.97 35.07
C LYS A 742 4.76 -18.07 35.09
N GLY A 743 5.35 -18.37 33.95
CA GLY A 743 6.48 -19.29 33.86
C GLY A 743 7.77 -18.49 34.09
N GLY A 744 8.31 -18.60 35.30
CA GLY A 744 9.45 -17.78 35.71
C GLY A 744 10.55 -17.72 34.67
N ALA A 745 10.68 -16.57 34.02
CA ALA A 745 11.94 -16.20 33.41
C ALA A 745 12.98 -16.27 34.50
N THR A 746 13.99 -17.13 34.36
CA THR A 746 15.08 -17.24 35.33
C THR A 746 15.71 -15.84 35.51
N ARG A 747 16.21 -15.57 36.70
CA ARG A 747 16.86 -14.28 37.04
C ARG A 747 17.96 -13.90 36.02
N GLU A 748 18.52 -14.86 35.31
CA GLU A 748 19.47 -14.69 34.21
C GLU A 748 18.84 -14.16 32.92
N ASP A 749 17.59 -14.54 32.60
CA ASP A 749 16.87 -14.05 31.42
C ASP A 749 16.40 -12.60 31.60
N MET A 750 16.24 -12.14 32.83
CA MET A 750 15.92 -10.74 33.14
C MET A 750 17.14 -9.84 33.10
N MET A 751 18.35 -10.37 33.28
CA MET A 751 19.60 -9.60 33.28
C MET A 751 20.25 -9.44 31.89
N ARG A 752 19.86 -10.23 30.91
CA ARG A 752 20.35 -10.07 29.54
C ARG A 752 19.53 -9.00 28.81
N GLY A 753 20.07 -7.79 28.80
CA GLY A 753 19.60 -6.71 27.91
C GLY A 753 19.61 -7.16 26.45
N PRO A 754 18.93 -6.44 25.51
CA PRO A 754 18.81 -6.84 24.11
C PRO A 754 20.10 -6.81 23.29
N GLY A 755 21.27 -7.02 23.91
CA GLY A 755 22.60 -7.07 23.30
C GLY A 755 23.43 -8.33 23.57
N GLY A 756 22.97 -9.27 24.39
CA GLY A 756 23.78 -10.41 24.82
C GLY A 756 23.35 -11.77 24.25
N GLY A 757 23.26 -11.91 22.95
CA GLY A 757 23.09 -13.20 22.30
C GLY A 757 24.43 -13.87 22.01
N ARG A 758 24.97 -14.65 22.94
CA ARG A 758 26.01 -15.65 22.62
C ARG A 758 25.43 -16.61 21.61
N GLY A 759 26.19 -16.87 20.51
CA GLY A 759 25.89 -17.87 19.52
C GLY A 759 25.59 -19.23 20.16
N GLY A 760 24.33 -19.59 20.16
CA GLY A 760 23.89 -20.96 20.44
C GLY A 760 24.04 -21.75 19.15
N GLY A 761 25.01 -22.67 19.14
CA GLY A 761 25.16 -23.64 18.08
C GLY A 761 23.87 -24.43 17.89
N PHE A 762 23.47 -24.54 16.65
CA PHE A 762 22.42 -25.48 16.21
C PHE A 762 22.92 -26.89 16.40
N HIS A 763 22.27 -27.66 17.26
CA HIS A 763 22.30 -29.12 17.15
C HIS A 763 21.12 -29.53 16.25
N PRO A 764 21.37 -30.32 15.18
CA PRO A 764 20.33 -30.96 14.42
C PRO A 764 19.94 -32.25 15.14
N GLY A 765 18.73 -32.28 15.65
CA GLY A 765 18.14 -33.45 16.30
C GLY A 765 16.72 -33.67 15.83
N ALA A 766 16.58 -34.65 15.00
CA ALA A 766 15.54 -35.67 14.79
C ALA A 766 14.05 -35.31 14.93
N ASP A 767 13.33 -35.77 13.90
CA ASP A 767 11.97 -36.38 13.87
C ASP A 767 10.74 -35.54 14.23
N PHE A 768 10.02 -35.30 13.21
CA PHE A 768 8.65 -35.57 12.73
C PHE A 768 8.17 -34.54 11.72
#